data_1148f21e88aa4e2dd0341e03c6590fe1
#
_entry.id   1148f21e88aa4e2dd0341e03c6590fe1
#
_cell.length_a   1.000
_cell.length_b   1.000
_cell.length_c   1.000
_cell.angle_alpha   90.00
_cell.angle_beta   90.00
_cell.angle_gamma   90.00
#
_symmetry.space_group_name_H-M   'P 1'
#
loop_
_entity.id
_entity.type
_entity.pdbx_description
1 polymer ?
#
loop_
_entity_poly.entity_id
_entity_poly.type
_entity_poly.pdbx_seq_one_letter_code
_entity_poly.pdbx_strand_id
1 'polypeptide(L)'
;MKFGYFDDNAKEYVITSPKTPLPWINYLGCEDFFSLVSNTCGGYSFYKDAKLLRLTRYRYNNVPGDSNGHYYYIKEGNTIWNPGWMPTKTDLDSYECHHGIGYSIFKGSKNDLAAELTDFVPIGSTCEINKLTMTNHSKEEKHFSIFSYVEFCLWNAMDDMTNFQRNYSIGEVEIHGSAIYHKTEYRERRNHYAVYSVNAPISGFDTSRDAFLGAYGENSAPEVVVSGSCKNSVASGWAPVGSHQLDVTLAPGESRTYVFVLGYVENPAAEKWVGRPEDGIINRTPAEKLLEKFNTTEKADQALADLKAYWEKLLSHFTVSSKEEKLDRMVNIWHQYQCMVTFNMSRSASYYESGIGRGMGFRDSCQDLLGFVHLIPDRARQRILDIASTQFEDGSAYHQYQPLTKKGNSDIGSGFNDDPLWLIAGTAAYIKETGDYSILDERTPYDNDDSKATDLMEHLRRSFHYTMEHRGPHKLPLIGRADWNDCLNLNCFSTEPGESFQTFGPSEGPNAESVFIAGMFVRYGKDYVEICRHRGMAEEAALAEEAIADMEKTVLDAGWDGEWFLRAYDHYKNKIGSKECEDGKIYIEPQGFCVMAEIGLKEGNCLKAMESVEKYLDTKYGIVLLQPPYHRYHVELGEISSYPPGYKENAGIFCHNNPWISIAETVVGRGNRAWQVYTRTCPAYIEDISEIHRTEPYVYSQMIAGKDAPNFGEAKNSWLTGTAAWTFLNASQYILGIRPDYDGLIVDPCIPSFMDGFTAKRDFRGTTYHIEVENPDHVEKGVASVTVDGNAIEGNLIPVDAAKKEVHVKVIMG
;
A
#
# COMPACT_ATOMS: atom_id res chain seq x y z
N MET A 1 9.72 -9.98 -22.28
CA MET A 1 9.68 -8.68 -23.00
C MET A 1 9.58 -7.57 -21.96
N LYS A 2 10.35 -6.50 -22.12
CA LYS A 2 10.28 -5.32 -21.27
C LYS A 2 9.44 -4.23 -21.94
N PHE A 3 8.75 -3.42 -21.13
CA PHE A 3 8.00 -2.26 -21.60
C PHE A 3 8.63 -0.93 -21.13
N GLY A 4 9.80 -1.01 -20.49
CA GLY A 4 10.50 0.12 -19.93
C GLY A 4 11.83 -0.28 -19.30
N TYR A 5 12.36 0.61 -18.46
CA TYR A 5 13.62 0.41 -17.74
C TYR A 5 13.69 1.28 -16.47
N PHE A 6 14.51 0.88 -15.50
CA PHE A 6 14.82 1.71 -14.34
C PHE A 6 15.86 2.77 -14.65
N ASP A 7 15.60 4.01 -14.26
CA ASP A 7 16.59 5.07 -14.13
C ASP A 7 16.87 5.32 -12.65
N ASP A 8 17.92 4.70 -12.14
CA ASP A 8 18.28 4.76 -10.72
C ASP A 8 18.75 6.16 -10.30
N ASN A 9 19.30 6.95 -11.22
CA ASN A 9 19.75 8.31 -10.94
C ASN A 9 18.56 9.26 -10.73
N ALA A 10 17.55 9.14 -11.59
CA ALA A 10 16.32 9.91 -11.47
C ALA A 10 15.35 9.32 -10.43
N LYS A 11 15.58 8.08 -10.01
CA LYS A 11 14.64 7.26 -9.21
C LYS A 11 13.28 7.12 -9.90
N GLU A 12 13.33 6.75 -11.17
CA GLU A 12 12.16 6.61 -12.04
C GLU A 12 12.11 5.23 -12.67
N TYR A 13 10.91 4.77 -12.99
CA TYR A 13 10.70 3.73 -13.97
C TYR A 13 10.16 4.36 -15.25
N VAL A 14 10.91 4.24 -16.35
CA VAL A 14 10.57 4.82 -17.66
C VAL A 14 9.85 3.80 -18.51
N ILE A 15 8.58 4.06 -18.81
CA ILE A 15 7.73 3.22 -19.66
C ILE A 15 7.80 3.76 -21.08
N THR A 16 8.19 2.91 -22.04
CA THR A 16 8.45 3.31 -23.43
C THR A 16 7.33 2.95 -24.41
N SER A 17 6.25 2.37 -23.91
CA SER A 17 5.06 2.03 -24.69
C SER A 17 3.79 2.29 -23.90
N PRO A 18 2.77 2.98 -24.47
CA PRO A 18 1.51 3.15 -23.76
C PRO A 18 0.71 1.84 -23.65
N LYS A 19 1.04 0.82 -24.47
CA LYS A 19 0.35 -0.46 -24.54
C LYS A 19 1.00 -1.49 -23.61
N THR A 20 1.10 -1.17 -22.32
CA THR A 20 1.50 -2.12 -21.27
C THR A 20 0.45 -3.23 -21.11
N PRO A 21 0.80 -4.40 -20.55
CA PRO A 21 -0.15 -5.51 -20.39
C PRO A 21 -1.39 -5.18 -19.54
N LEU A 22 -1.23 -4.28 -18.57
CA LEU A 22 -2.26 -3.63 -17.76
C LEU A 22 -1.88 -2.15 -17.65
N PRO A 23 -2.81 -1.25 -17.27
CA PRO A 23 -2.39 0.10 -16.88
C PRO A 23 -1.41 0.02 -15.72
N TRP A 24 -0.22 0.59 -15.87
CA TRP A 24 0.79 0.67 -14.83
C TRP A 24 0.70 2.00 -14.11
N ILE A 25 0.48 1.95 -12.81
CA ILE A 25 0.07 3.11 -12.02
C ILE A 25 1.15 3.63 -11.10
N ASN A 26 0.99 4.90 -10.70
CA ASN A 26 1.72 5.54 -9.62
C ASN A 26 0.73 6.20 -8.66
N TYR A 27 1.07 6.20 -7.37
CA TYR A 27 0.31 6.91 -6.33
C TYR A 27 1.04 8.19 -5.97
N LEU A 28 0.34 9.31 -6.05
CA LEU A 28 0.86 10.64 -5.76
C LEU A 28 0.28 11.13 -4.44
N GLY A 29 1.09 11.86 -3.67
CA GLY A 29 0.69 12.40 -2.37
C GLY A 29 1.30 11.66 -1.18
N CYS A 30 1.59 12.42 -0.12
CA CYS A 30 2.25 11.92 1.07
C CYS A 30 1.46 12.15 2.35
N GLU A 31 0.47 13.05 2.34
CA GLU A 31 -0.22 13.54 3.54
C GLU A 31 -1.74 13.30 3.45
N ASP A 32 -2.50 14.32 3.04
CA ASP A 32 -3.96 14.29 3.06
C ASP A 32 -4.58 14.27 1.66
N PHE A 33 -3.93 14.85 0.66
CA PHE A 33 -4.40 14.86 -0.72
C PHE A 33 -3.65 13.82 -1.53
N PHE A 34 -4.39 13.03 -2.29
CA PHE A 34 -3.84 11.92 -3.07
C PHE A 34 -4.42 11.90 -4.49
N SER A 35 -3.59 11.44 -5.42
CA SER A 35 -3.98 11.14 -6.79
C SER A 35 -3.38 9.80 -7.21
N LEU A 36 -4.12 9.06 -8.04
CA LEU A 36 -3.62 7.88 -8.71
C LEU A 36 -3.56 8.20 -10.19
N VAL A 37 -2.45 7.83 -10.83
CA VAL A 37 -2.29 8.05 -12.26
C VAL A 37 -1.70 6.82 -12.93
N SER A 38 -2.29 6.39 -14.06
CA SER A 38 -1.74 5.33 -14.88
C SER A 38 -0.72 5.86 -15.89
N ASN A 39 0.02 4.96 -16.53
CA ASN A 39 0.94 5.32 -17.61
C ASN A 39 0.24 5.99 -18.82
N THR A 40 -1.10 5.97 -18.87
CA THR A 40 -1.90 6.62 -19.92
C THR A 40 -2.79 7.74 -19.39
N CYS A 41 -2.48 8.34 -18.25
CA CYS A 41 -3.23 9.43 -17.59
C CYS A 41 -4.61 9.04 -17.08
N GLY A 42 -4.90 7.75 -16.90
CA GLY A 42 -6.09 7.29 -16.17
C GLY A 42 -5.91 7.45 -14.66
N GLY A 43 -7.00 7.59 -13.92
CA GLY A 43 -6.92 7.70 -12.47
C GLY A 43 -7.96 8.60 -11.83
N TYR A 44 -7.73 8.97 -10.56
CA TYR A 44 -8.62 9.84 -9.80
C TYR A 44 -7.92 10.48 -8.61
N SER A 45 -8.50 11.57 -8.12
CA SER A 45 -7.97 12.32 -6.97
C SER A 45 -9.00 12.39 -5.84
N PHE A 46 -8.50 12.43 -4.60
CA PHE A 46 -9.33 12.50 -3.40
C PHE A 46 -8.60 13.17 -2.23
N TYR A 47 -9.37 13.61 -1.24
CA TYR A 47 -8.87 14.17 0.01
C TYR A 47 -9.18 13.21 1.16
N LYS A 48 -8.18 12.70 1.88
CA LYS A 48 -8.25 11.77 3.03
C LYS A 48 -8.95 10.44 2.79
N ASP A 49 -10.10 10.43 2.12
CA ASP A 49 -10.94 9.25 1.95
C ASP A 49 -11.44 9.13 0.51
N ALA A 50 -11.00 8.07 -0.17
CA ALA A 50 -11.34 7.82 -1.56
C ALA A 50 -12.82 7.48 -1.80
N LYS A 51 -13.58 7.13 -0.75
CA LYS A 51 -15.01 6.84 -0.82
C LYS A 51 -15.87 8.08 -0.61
N LEU A 52 -15.55 8.90 0.39
CA LEU A 52 -16.41 9.99 0.88
C LEU A 52 -15.97 11.39 0.46
N LEU A 53 -14.68 11.58 0.13
CA LEU A 53 -14.12 12.87 -0.29
C LEU A 53 -13.38 12.75 -1.64
N ARG A 54 -13.98 12.05 -2.58
CA ARG A 54 -13.46 11.91 -3.95
C ARG A 54 -13.76 13.16 -4.77
N LEU A 55 -12.73 13.72 -5.41
CA LEU A 55 -12.85 14.91 -6.27
C LEU A 55 -13.23 14.54 -7.70
N THR A 56 -12.52 13.57 -8.28
CA THR A 56 -12.73 13.18 -9.68
C THR A 56 -13.32 11.79 -9.82
N ARG A 57 -14.10 11.62 -10.88
CA ARG A 57 -14.82 10.38 -11.13
C ARG A 57 -13.90 9.30 -11.69
N TYR A 58 -14.01 8.11 -11.14
CA TYR A 58 -13.46 6.87 -11.68
C TYR A 58 -14.45 5.74 -11.42
N ARG A 59 -14.77 4.97 -12.45
CA ARG A 59 -15.71 3.85 -12.38
C ARG A 59 -14.99 2.55 -12.65
N TYR A 60 -15.11 1.62 -11.73
CA TYR A 60 -14.62 0.25 -11.88
C TYR A 60 -15.55 -0.51 -12.81
N ASN A 61 -15.00 -1.23 -13.77
CA ASN A 61 -15.77 -2.00 -14.73
C ASN A 61 -15.32 -3.47 -14.82
N ASN A 62 -14.63 -3.96 -13.81
CA ASN A 62 -14.04 -5.30 -13.69
C ASN A 62 -12.93 -5.61 -14.72
N VAL A 63 -12.80 -4.80 -15.74
CA VAL A 63 -11.70 -4.86 -16.71
C VAL A 63 -11.00 -3.51 -16.66
N PRO A 64 -9.70 -3.46 -16.39
CA PRO A 64 -8.96 -2.20 -16.37
C PRO A 64 -9.00 -1.53 -17.75
N GLY A 65 -9.99 -0.69 -17.95
CA GLY A 65 -10.21 0.01 -19.23
C GLY A 65 -9.42 1.32 -19.33
N ASP A 66 -8.96 1.84 -18.19
CA ASP A 66 -8.19 3.08 -18.08
C ASP A 66 -8.85 4.28 -18.79
N SER A 67 -10.18 4.38 -18.67
CA SER A 67 -11.00 5.30 -19.45
C SER A 67 -11.45 6.57 -18.73
N ASN A 68 -11.05 6.75 -17.47
CA ASN A 68 -11.30 7.95 -16.67
C ASN A 68 -9.98 8.49 -16.14
N GLY A 69 -9.77 9.78 -16.25
CA GLY A 69 -8.54 10.41 -15.80
C GLY A 69 -8.54 11.92 -16.02
N HIS A 70 -7.37 12.53 -15.92
CA HIS A 70 -7.15 13.94 -16.21
C HIS A 70 -6.55 14.03 -17.61
N TYR A 71 -7.31 14.62 -18.56
CA TYR A 71 -6.91 14.61 -19.94
C TYR A 71 -6.60 16.01 -20.47
N TYR A 72 -5.62 16.07 -21.35
CA TYR A 72 -5.21 17.28 -22.09
C TYR A 72 -5.21 16.94 -23.57
N TYR A 73 -6.33 17.25 -24.22
CA TYR A 73 -6.45 17.06 -25.67
C TYR A 73 -5.72 18.16 -26.41
N ILE A 74 -4.89 17.78 -27.36
CA ILE A 74 -4.15 18.68 -28.24
C ILE A 74 -4.74 18.52 -29.64
N LYS A 75 -5.27 19.61 -30.17
CA LYS A 75 -5.91 19.65 -31.50
C LYS A 75 -5.12 20.55 -32.43
N GLU A 76 -4.50 19.94 -33.45
CA GLU A 76 -3.85 20.64 -34.57
C GLU A 76 -4.55 20.25 -35.87
N GLY A 77 -5.27 21.17 -36.49
CA GLY A 77 -6.10 20.88 -37.65
C GLY A 77 -7.12 19.78 -37.35
N ASN A 78 -7.03 18.65 -38.05
CA ASN A 78 -7.90 17.47 -37.83
C ASN A 78 -7.25 16.42 -36.90
N THR A 79 -6.00 16.62 -36.50
CA THR A 79 -5.31 15.71 -35.59
C THR A 79 -5.64 16.03 -34.15
N ILE A 80 -6.11 15.04 -33.39
CA ILE A 80 -6.41 15.12 -31.96
C ILE A 80 -5.61 14.04 -31.25
N TRP A 81 -4.86 14.43 -30.22
CA TRP A 81 -4.02 13.51 -29.46
C TRP A 81 -3.84 13.93 -28.00
N ASN A 82 -3.32 13.05 -27.16
CA ASN A 82 -3.04 13.31 -25.75
C ASN A 82 -1.59 12.89 -25.42
N PRO A 83 -0.89 13.57 -24.51
CA PRO A 83 0.48 13.22 -24.12
C PRO A 83 0.60 11.78 -23.61
N GLY A 84 -0.38 11.30 -22.85
CA GLY A 84 -0.45 9.94 -22.32
C GLY A 84 -1.09 8.90 -23.25
N TRP A 85 -1.39 9.22 -24.52
CA TRP A 85 -2.03 8.37 -25.50
C TRP A 85 -3.55 8.18 -25.29
N MET A 86 -4.01 7.84 -24.10
CA MET A 86 -5.46 7.82 -23.79
C MET A 86 -5.98 9.25 -23.61
N PRO A 87 -7.28 9.50 -23.85
CA PRO A 87 -8.30 8.55 -24.30
C PRO A 87 -8.41 8.45 -25.83
N THR A 88 -7.73 9.30 -26.60
CA THR A 88 -7.85 9.35 -28.07
C THR A 88 -7.27 8.13 -28.78
N LYS A 89 -6.28 7.49 -28.17
CA LYS A 89 -5.54 6.35 -28.76
C LYS A 89 -4.89 6.68 -30.11
N THR A 90 -4.65 7.96 -30.35
CA THR A 90 -3.93 8.42 -31.55
C THR A 90 -2.48 7.96 -31.46
N ASP A 91 -1.97 7.31 -32.50
CA ASP A 91 -0.58 6.89 -32.54
C ASP A 91 0.35 8.10 -32.46
N LEU A 92 1.19 8.11 -31.43
CA LEU A 92 2.17 9.16 -31.17
C LEU A 92 3.47 8.89 -31.94
N ASP A 93 4.19 9.95 -32.31
CA ASP A 93 5.52 9.84 -32.94
C ASP A 93 6.59 9.46 -31.92
N SER A 94 6.42 9.89 -30.66
CA SER A 94 7.18 9.43 -29.49
C SER A 94 6.29 9.35 -28.26
N TYR A 95 6.61 8.43 -27.35
CA TYR A 95 5.93 8.27 -26.08
C TYR A 95 6.89 7.78 -25.01
N GLU A 96 6.88 8.44 -23.87
CA GLU A 96 7.46 7.95 -22.60
C GLU A 96 6.57 8.35 -21.44
N CYS A 97 6.47 7.47 -20.45
CA CYS A 97 5.92 7.80 -19.14
C CYS A 97 6.97 7.50 -18.08
N HIS A 98 7.32 8.47 -17.28
CA HIS A 98 8.25 8.37 -16.17
C HIS A 98 7.47 8.34 -14.87
N HIS A 99 7.37 7.18 -14.22
CA HIS A 99 6.85 7.10 -12.86
C HIS A 99 7.99 7.28 -11.87
N GLY A 100 8.02 8.45 -11.22
CA GLY A 100 9.01 8.81 -10.21
C GLY A 100 8.43 8.73 -8.78
N ILE A 101 9.24 9.09 -7.83
CA ILE A 101 8.88 9.05 -6.41
C ILE A 101 8.02 10.27 -6.05
N GLY A 102 6.71 10.07 -6.05
CA GLY A 102 5.70 11.09 -5.77
C GLY A 102 5.28 11.97 -6.95
N TYR A 103 5.76 11.68 -8.16
CA TYR A 103 5.39 12.39 -9.38
C TYR A 103 5.36 11.47 -10.60
N SER A 104 4.71 11.90 -11.68
CA SER A 104 4.75 11.23 -12.98
C SER A 104 4.94 12.24 -14.10
N ILE A 105 5.69 11.87 -15.15
CA ILE A 105 5.92 12.72 -16.33
C ILE A 105 5.51 11.94 -17.58
N PHE A 106 4.66 12.55 -18.40
CA PHE A 106 4.25 12.01 -19.69
C PHE A 106 4.88 12.84 -20.80
N LYS A 107 5.63 12.21 -21.67
CA LYS A 107 6.26 12.83 -22.83
C LYS A 107 5.69 12.24 -24.09
N GLY A 108 4.91 13.00 -24.81
CA GLY A 108 4.32 12.60 -26.08
C GLY A 108 4.62 13.59 -27.18
N SER A 109 4.73 13.12 -28.41
CA SER A 109 4.85 14.03 -29.57
C SER A 109 4.01 13.57 -30.74
N LYS A 110 3.54 14.55 -31.53
CA LYS A 110 2.82 14.32 -32.79
C LYS A 110 3.09 15.50 -33.75
N ASN A 111 3.44 15.19 -35.00
CA ASN A 111 3.69 16.20 -36.04
C ASN A 111 4.68 17.30 -35.62
N ASP A 112 5.83 16.94 -35.04
CA ASP A 112 6.83 17.89 -34.52
C ASP A 112 6.36 18.80 -33.37
N LEU A 113 5.19 18.56 -32.82
CA LEU A 113 4.70 19.23 -31.61
C LEU A 113 4.87 18.26 -30.44
N ALA A 114 5.65 18.66 -29.43
CA ALA A 114 5.89 17.83 -28.24
C ALA A 114 5.14 18.40 -27.02
N ALA A 115 4.67 17.50 -26.18
CA ALA A 115 4.06 17.80 -24.90
C ALA A 115 4.81 17.05 -23.79
N GLU A 116 5.12 17.77 -22.70
CA GLU A 116 5.59 17.19 -21.44
C GLU A 116 4.59 17.59 -20.35
N LEU A 117 3.90 16.60 -19.79
CA LEU A 117 2.94 16.76 -18.70
C LEU A 117 3.53 16.17 -17.43
N THR A 118 3.72 17.00 -16.41
CA THR A 118 4.20 16.58 -15.07
C THR A 118 3.07 16.67 -14.06
N ASP A 119 2.74 15.52 -13.44
CA ASP A 119 1.69 15.39 -12.44
C ASP A 119 2.29 15.12 -11.07
N PHE A 120 1.90 15.88 -10.06
CA PHE A 120 2.35 15.68 -8.68
C PHE A 120 1.43 16.38 -7.66
N VAL A 121 1.55 15.95 -6.40
CA VAL A 121 0.87 16.56 -5.24
C VAL A 121 1.92 17.26 -4.39
N PRO A 122 1.85 18.61 -4.26
CA PRO A 122 2.81 19.36 -3.45
C PRO A 122 2.70 19.03 -1.95
N ILE A 123 3.82 19.01 -1.26
CA ILE A 123 3.86 18.87 0.19
C ILE A 123 3.12 20.02 0.86
N GLY A 124 2.34 19.72 1.91
CA GLY A 124 1.58 20.70 2.69
C GLY A 124 0.44 21.38 1.93
N SER A 125 -0.07 20.74 0.86
CA SER A 125 -1.15 21.29 0.05
C SER A 125 -2.25 20.29 -0.22
N THR A 126 -3.46 20.81 -0.46
CA THR A 126 -4.67 20.02 -0.74
C THR A 126 -5.03 20.08 -2.23
N CYS A 127 -4.02 19.94 -3.10
CA CYS A 127 -4.22 19.99 -4.54
C CYS A 127 -3.23 19.11 -5.30
N GLU A 128 -3.57 18.84 -6.52
CA GLU A 128 -2.75 18.24 -7.55
C GLU A 128 -2.33 19.31 -8.55
N ILE A 129 -1.09 19.26 -9.01
CA ILE A 129 -0.57 20.13 -10.07
C ILE A 129 -0.31 19.28 -11.30
N ASN A 130 -0.86 19.72 -12.44
CA ASN A 130 -0.57 19.20 -13.75
C ASN A 130 0.14 20.31 -14.56
N LYS A 131 1.46 20.21 -14.71
CA LYS A 131 2.28 21.18 -15.45
C LYS A 131 2.48 20.67 -16.88
N LEU A 132 1.87 21.34 -17.85
CA LEU A 132 1.94 21.02 -19.27
C LEU A 132 2.84 21.98 -20.02
N THR A 133 3.94 21.47 -20.60
CA THR A 133 4.84 22.23 -21.47
C THR A 133 4.67 21.75 -22.91
N MET A 134 4.33 22.67 -23.82
CA MET A 134 4.24 22.44 -25.25
C MET A 134 5.45 23.03 -25.95
N THR A 135 6.07 22.29 -26.86
CA THR A 135 7.26 22.71 -27.61
C THR A 135 7.07 22.44 -29.12
N ASN A 136 7.33 23.46 -29.93
CA ASN A 136 7.32 23.34 -31.38
C ASN A 136 8.72 23.01 -31.92
N HIS A 137 8.94 21.77 -32.36
CA HIS A 137 10.20 21.32 -32.95
C HIS A 137 10.25 21.47 -34.48
N SER A 138 9.18 21.97 -35.10
CA SER A 138 9.10 22.20 -36.53
C SER A 138 9.84 23.48 -36.94
N LYS A 139 9.98 23.69 -38.24
CA LYS A 139 10.54 24.91 -38.82
C LYS A 139 9.50 25.97 -39.11
N GLU A 140 8.24 25.68 -38.85
CA GLU A 140 7.10 26.56 -39.13
C GLU A 140 6.38 26.89 -37.83
N GLU A 141 5.66 28.01 -37.84
CA GLU A 141 4.76 28.40 -36.75
C GLU A 141 3.64 27.37 -36.64
N LYS A 142 3.32 26.96 -35.42
CA LYS A 142 2.26 26.00 -35.10
C LYS A 142 1.09 26.67 -34.42
N HIS A 143 -0.13 26.37 -34.90
CA HIS A 143 -1.39 26.79 -34.32
C HIS A 143 -2.20 25.58 -33.89
N PHE A 144 -2.54 25.53 -32.63
CA PHE A 144 -3.29 24.41 -32.03
C PHE A 144 -4.10 24.87 -30.83
N SER A 145 -5.05 24.03 -30.41
CA SER A 145 -5.82 24.26 -29.19
C SER A 145 -5.56 23.14 -28.18
N ILE A 146 -5.53 23.50 -26.90
CA ILE A 146 -5.48 22.58 -25.77
C ILE A 146 -6.85 22.59 -25.11
N PHE A 147 -7.44 21.40 -24.89
CA PHE A 147 -8.65 21.23 -24.10
C PHE A 147 -8.32 20.39 -22.87
N SER A 148 -8.36 20.97 -21.68
CA SER A 148 -8.26 20.22 -20.45
C SER A 148 -9.58 19.51 -20.14
N TYR A 149 -9.55 18.42 -19.37
CA TYR A 149 -10.75 17.71 -18.96
C TYR A 149 -10.57 16.98 -17.64
N VAL A 150 -11.44 17.26 -16.68
CA VAL A 150 -11.65 16.49 -15.47
C VAL A 150 -13.16 16.27 -15.28
N GLU A 151 -13.57 15.11 -14.77
CA GLU A 151 -14.97 14.81 -14.46
C GLU A 151 -15.14 14.79 -12.94
N PHE A 152 -15.98 15.66 -12.40
CA PHE A 152 -16.18 15.76 -10.95
C PHE A 152 -17.05 14.63 -10.41
N CYS A 153 -16.63 14.06 -9.30
CA CYS A 153 -17.42 13.16 -8.48
C CYS A 153 -18.27 13.99 -7.50
N LEU A 154 -19.48 13.52 -7.18
CA LEU A 154 -20.31 14.11 -6.13
C LEU A 154 -19.89 13.56 -4.74
N TRP A 155 -18.59 13.60 -4.45
CA TRP A 155 -17.93 13.24 -3.19
C TRP A 155 -18.03 11.76 -2.79
N ASN A 156 -19.25 11.19 -2.72
CA ASN A 156 -19.45 9.79 -2.41
C ASN A 156 -19.26 8.92 -3.65
N ALA A 157 -18.11 8.29 -3.76
CA ALA A 157 -17.71 7.52 -4.92
C ALA A 157 -18.57 6.27 -5.15
N MET A 158 -19.07 5.62 -4.08
CA MET A 158 -19.93 4.44 -4.20
C MET A 158 -21.29 4.85 -4.77
N ASP A 159 -21.87 5.92 -4.26
CA ASP A 159 -23.13 6.45 -4.76
C ASP A 159 -23.00 6.99 -6.20
N ASP A 160 -21.85 7.64 -6.50
CA ASP A 160 -21.53 8.09 -7.86
C ASP A 160 -21.49 6.94 -8.87
N MET A 161 -20.99 5.80 -8.46
CA MET A 161 -20.83 4.64 -9.33
C MET A 161 -22.14 3.85 -9.51
N THR A 162 -22.99 3.77 -8.48
CA THR A 162 -24.13 2.84 -8.42
C THR A 162 -25.51 3.49 -8.49
N ASN A 163 -25.63 4.78 -8.17
CA ASN A 163 -26.92 5.46 -8.05
C ASN A 163 -27.09 6.54 -9.11
N PHE A 164 -27.84 6.22 -10.16
CA PHE A 164 -28.13 7.19 -11.23
C PHE A 164 -28.88 8.43 -10.73
N GLN A 165 -29.76 8.29 -9.75
CA GLN A 165 -30.58 9.40 -9.20
C GLN A 165 -29.74 10.51 -8.57
N ARG A 166 -28.51 10.26 -8.18
CA ARG A 166 -27.63 11.30 -7.67
C ARG A 166 -27.45 12.47 -8.66
N ASN A 167 -27.58 12.23 -9.95
CA ASN A 167 -27.50 13.27 -10.97
C ASN A 167 -28.58 14.35 -10.85
N TYR A 168 -29.66 14.07 -10.10
CA TYR A 168 -30.69 15.06 -9.79
C TYR A 168 -30.36 15.90 -8.55
N SER A 169 -29.25 15.63 -7.88
CA SER A 169 -28.79 16.46 -6.78
C SER A 169 -28.33 17.82 -7.28
N ILE A 170 -28.37 18.81 -6.41
CA ILE A 170 -27.91 20.18 -6.73
C ILE A 170 -26.38 20.10 -6.98
N GLY A 171 -26.02 19.97 -8.24
CA GLY A 171 -24.66 20.04 -8.72
C GLY A 171 -24.44 21.37 -9.38
N GLU A 172 -23.84 22.34 -8.68
CA GLU A 172 -23.63 23.67 -9.21
C GLU A 172 -22.13 23.88 -9.46
N VAL A 173 -21.90 24.60 -10.55
CA VAL A 173 -20.58 25.09 -10.92
C VAL A 173 -20.60 26.60 -10.97
N GLU A 174 -19.54 27.22 -10.54
CA GLU A 174 -19.31 28.64 -10.61
C GLU A 174 -17.97 28.89 -11.33
N ILE A 175 -17.94 29.87 -12.23
CA ILE A 175 -16.74 30.18 -13.01
C ILE A 175 -16.31 31.62 -12.68
N HIS A 176 -15.02 31.80 -12.39
CA HIS A 176 -14.43 33.10 -12.21
C HIS A 176 -13.00 33.13 -12.80
N GLY A 177 -12.87 33.88 -13.91
CA GLY A 177 -11.64 33.87 -14.72
C GLY A 177 -11.44 32.43 -15.31
N SER A 178 -10.29 31.86 -15.04
CA SER A 178 -9.98 30.44 -15.40
C SER A 178 -10.37 29.42 -14.31
N ALA A 179 -10.84 29.87 -13.16
CA ALA A 179 -11.17 28.98 -12.07
C ALA A 179 -12.62 28.48 -12.16
N ILE A 180 -12.78 27.16 -12.14
CA ILE A 180 -14.04 26.42 -12.11
C ILE A 180 -14.22 25.86 -10.72
N TYR A 181 -15.30 26.27 -10.04
CA TYR A 181 -15.62 25.86 -8.67
C TYR A 181 -16.79 24.86 -8.70
N HIS A 182 -16.52 23.63 -8.30
CA HIS A 182 -17.55 22.61 -8.14
C HIS A 182 -18.02 22.57 -6.69
N LYS A 183 -19.15 23.25 -6.42
CA LYS A 183 -19.69 23.53 -5.08
C LYS A 183 -20.91 22.69 -4.73
N THR A 184 -21.03 21.52 -5.35
CA THR A 184 -22.18 20.62 -5.18
C THR A 184 -22.38 20.18 -3.74
N GLU A 185 -23.61 20.32 -3.24
CA GLU A 185 -24.09 19.71 -2.02
C GLU A 185 -24.91 18.48 -2.36
N TYR A 186 -24.47 17.30 -1.86
CA TYR A 186 -25.18 16.05 -2.09
C TYR A 186 -25.54 15.38 -0.77
N ARG A 187 -26.85 15.26 -0.49
CA ARG A 187 -27.46 14.67 0.71
C ARG A 187 -27.01 15.27 2.05
N GLU A 188 -25.91 15.97 2.08
CA GLU A 188 -25.34 16.60 3.27
C GLU A 188 -24.93 18.03 2.94
N ARG A 189 -25.17 18.94 3.88
CA ARG A 189 -24.63 20.30 3.79
C ARG A 189 -23.18 20.27 4.20
N ARG A 190 -22.30 20.51 3.23
CA ARG A 190 -20.85 20.51 3.44
C ARG A 190 -20.27 21.86 3.10
N ASN A 191 -19.12 22.16 3.72
CA ASN A 191 -18.42 23.42 3.51
C ASN A 191 -17.32 23.31 2.47
N HIS A 192 -17.03 22.11 1.98
CA HIS A 192 -15.98 21.85 1.02
C HIS A 192 -16.48 21.95 -0.42
N TYR A 193 -15.54 22.25 -1.28
CA TYR A 193 -15.73 22.30 -2.72
C TYR A 193 -14.42 21.97 -3.45
N ALA A 194 -14.50 21.64 -4.74
CA ALA A 194 -13.34 21.47 -5.59
C ALA A 194 -13.12 22.73 -6.43
N VAL A 195 -11.87 23.04 -6.73
CA VAL A 195 -11.48 24.09 -7.67
C VAL A 195 -10.55 23.50 -8.73
N TYR A 196 -10.82 23.84 -10.00
CA TYR A 196 -9.97 23.50 -11.13
C TYR A 196 -9.64 24.76 -11.93
N SER A 197 -8.35 25.07 -12.11
CA SER A 197 -7.91 26.33 -12.71
C SER A 197 -6.64 26.15 -13.54
N VAL A 198 -6.40 27.07 -14.46
CA VAL A 198 -5.13 27.20 -15.21
C VAL A 198 -4.59 28.62 -15.07
N ASN A 199 -3.25 28.74 -15.07
CA ASN A 199 -2.54 30.03 -14.93
C ASN A 199 -2.47 30.86 -16.21
N ALA A 200 -3.43 30.72 -17.13
CA ALA A 200 -3.47 31.43 -18.40
C ALA A 200 -4.88 31.92 -18.69
N PRO A 201 -5.02 32.99 -19.51
CA PRO A 201 -6.31 33.36 -20.08
C PRO A 201 -6.87 32.18 -20.92
N ILE A 202 -8.16 31.93 -20.76
CA ILE A 202 -8.84 30.87 -21.50
C ILE A 202 -9.63 31.44 -22.68
N SER A 203 -9.68 30.70 -23.80
CA SER A 203 -10.49 31.05 -24.98
C SER A 203 -11.93 30.59 -24.81
N GLY A 204 -12.17 29.60 -23.99
CA GLY A 204 -13.48 29.04 -23.67
C GLY A 204 -13.41 28.02 -22.54
N PHE A 205 -14.56 27.56 -22.12
CA PHE A 205 -14.71 26.53 -21.10
C PHE A 205 -15.97 25.69 -21.32
N ASP A 206 -16.03 24.50 -20.70
CA ASP A 206 -17.27 23.74 -20.55
C ASP A 206 -17.31 23.08 -19.17
N THR A 207 -18.49 23.07 -18.56
CA THR A 207 -18.72 22.42 -17.28
C THR A 207 -19.86 21.40 -17.29
N SER A 208 -20.59 21.29 -18.41
CA SER A 208 -21.59 20.24 -18.65
C SER A 208 -20.97 19.09 -19.44
N ARG A 209 -21.05 17.89 -18.91
CA ARG A 209 -20.56 16.67 -19.57
C ARG A 209 -21.23 16.46 -20.93
N ASP A 210 -22.54 16.64 -20.98
CA ASP A 210 -23.32 16.45 -22.22
C ASP A 210 -22.95 17.46 -23.29
N ALA A 211 -22.68 18.70 -22.89
CA ALA A 211 -22.23 19.74 -23.84
C ALA A 211 -20.81 19.44 -24.35
N PHE A 212 -19.91 18.98 -23.50
CA PHE A 212 -18.52 18.66 -23.86
C PHE A 212 -18.40 17.42 -24.75
N LEU A 213 -19.01 16.31 -24.35
CA LEU A 213 -18.93 15.05 -25.08
C LEU A 213 -19.83 15.02 -26.33
N GLY A 214 -21.01 15.63 -26.25
CA GLY A 214 -22.04 15.50 -27.25
C GLY A 214 -22.94 14.28 -27.05
N ALA A 215 -24.03 14.22 -27.79
CA ALA A 215 -24.95 13.09 -27.77
C ALA A 215 -24.27 11.81 -28.33
N TYR A 216 -24.30 10.73 -27.52
CA TYR A 216 -23.57 9.47 -27.81
C TYR A 216 -22.04 9.63 -27.93
N GLY A 217 -21.49 10.76 -27.45
CA GLY A 217 -20.07 11.06 -27.48
C GLY A 217 -19.29 10.32 -26.38
N GLU A 218 -18.01 10.08 -26.65
CA GLU A 218 -17.08 9.41 -25.75
C GLU A 218 -15.83 10.27 -25.51
N ASN A 219 -15.10 9.97 -24.44
CA ASN A 219 -13.84 10.65 -24.15
C ASN A 219 -12.79 10.51 -25.27
N SER A 220 -12.90 9.50 -26.12
CA SER A 220 -11.99 9.31 -27.27
C SER A 220 -12.12 10.39 -28.35
N ALA A 221 -13.30 11.01 -28.49
CA ALA A 221 -13.59 12.04 -29.50
C ALA A 221 -14.70 13.01 -29.03
N PRO A 222 -14.45 13.83 -27.98
CA PRO A 222 -15.46 14.76 -27.49
C PRO A 222 -15.89 15.74 -28.58
N GLU A 223 -17.19 16.02 -28.68
CA GLU A 223 -17.73 16.93 -29.70
C GLU A 223 -17.08 18.32 -29.70
N VAL A 224 -16.84 18.87 -28.51
CA VAL A 224 -16.15 20.16 -28.31
C VAL A 224 -14.74 20.12 -28.89
N VAL A 225 -13.98 19.06 -28.62
CA VAL A 225 -12.62 18.92 -29.13
C VAL A 225 -12.61 18.72 -30.63
N VAL A 226 -13.52 17.89 -31.17
CA VAL A 226 -13.66 17.65 -32.60
C VAL A 226 -14.03 18.94 -33.33
N SER A 227 -15.00 19.70 -32.82
CA SER A 227 -15.38 20.99 -33.39
C SER A 227 -14.33 22.08 -33.24
N GLY A 228 -13.47 21.98 -32.21
CA GLY A 228 -12.41 22.94 -31.92
C GLY A 228 -12.87 24.17 -31.13
N SER A 229 -14.05 24.13 -30.52
CA SER A 229 -14.59 25.28 -29.76
C SER A 229 -15.47 24.83 -28.59
N CYS A 230 -15.16 25.35 -27.40
CA CYS A 230 -16.00 25.24 -26.23
C CYS A 230 -17.34 25.96 -26.41
N LYS A 231 -18.38 25.42 -25.76
CA LYS A 231 -19.76 25.97 -25.81
C LYS A 231 -20.03 26.95 -24.67
N ASN A 232 -19.07 27.13 -23.74
CA ASN A 232 -19.18 27.90 -22.51
C ASN A 232 -20.39 27.46 -21.64
N SER A 233 -20.60 26.14 -21.57
CA SER A 233 -21.70 25.56 -20.82
C SER A 233 -21.46 25.66 -19.34
N VAL A 234 -22.55 25.95 -18.57
CA VAL A 234 -22.54 25.99 -17.11
C VAL A 234 -23.46 24.90 -16.60
N ALA A 235 -22.91 23.93 -15.89
CA ALA A 235 -23.68 22.84 -15.30
C ALA A 235 -24.51 23.33 -14.11
N SER A 236 -25.77 22.87 -14.08
CA SER A 236 -26.67 23.01 -12.94
C SER A 236 -27.22 21.60 -12.62
N GLY A 237 -26.48 20.86 -11.80
CA GLY A 237 -26.70 19.42 -11.65
C GLY A 237 -26.11 18.61 -12.80
N TRP A 238 -26.37 17.32 -12.81
CA TRP A 238 -26.15 16.41 -13.94
C TRP A 238 -24.71 16.29 -14.45
N ALA A 239 -23.87 15.57 -13.74
CA ALA A 239 -22.51 15.19 -14.13
C ALA A 239 -21.63 16.38 -14.56
N PRO A 240 -21.25 17.26 -13.63
CA PRO A 240 -20.39 18.40 -13.93
C PRO A 240 -18.96 17.96 -14.28
N VAL A 241 -18.34 18.70 -15.21
CA VAL A 241 -16.95 18.55 -15.64
C VAL A 241 -16.21 19.87 -15.52
N GLY A 242 -14.89 19.83 -15.61
CA GLY A 242 -14.04 21.01 -15.75
C GLY A 242 -13.25 20.91 -17.04
N SER A 243 -13.48 21.82 -17.98
CA SER A 243 -12.73 21.92 -19.22
C SER A 243 -12.38 23.36 -19.53
N HIS A 244 -11.12 23.60 -19.91
CA HIS A 244 -10.61 24.87 -20.41
C HIS A 244 -10.15 24.72 -21.85
N GLN A 245 -10.39 25.72 -22.67
CA GLN A 245 -9.81 25.86 -24.00
C GLN A 245 -8.72 26.93 -23.99
N LEU A 246 -7.54 26.57 -24.50
CA LEU A 246 -6.43 27.48 -24.74
C LEU A 246 -6.07 27.41 -26.22
N ASP A 247 -6.16 28.54 -26.93
CA ASP A 247 -5.69 28.64 -28.30
C ASP A 247 -4.23 29.12 -28.28
N VAL A 248 -3.35 28.36 -28.89
CA VAL A 248 -1.90 28.50 -28.75
C VAL A 248 -1.25 28.66 -30.11
N THR A 249 -0.33 29.61 -30.18
CA THR A 249 0.58 29.79 -31.31
C THR A 249 2.01 29.73 -30.82
N LEU A 250 2.84 28.86 -31.40
CA LEU A 250 4.26 28.74 -31.07
C LEU A 250 5.11 28.92 -32.32
N ALA A 251 6.09 29.82 -32.26
CA ALA A 251 7.11 29.99 -33.27
C ALA A 251 8.04 28.72 -33.29
N PRO A 252 8.84 28.51 -34.36
CA PRO A 252 9.83 27.44 -34.40
C PRO A 252 10.76 27.44 -33.19
N GLY A 253 10.86 26.32 -32.48
CA GLY A 253 11.69 26.16 -31.27
C GLY A 253 11.12 26.82 -30.01
N GLU A 254 9.96 27.46 -30.07
CA GLU A 254 9.31 28.05 -28.89
C GLU A 254 8.67 26.96 -28.01
N SER A 255 8.79 27.16 -26.70
CA SER A 255 8.11 26.38 -25.68
C SER A 255 7.21 27.25 -24.81
N ARG A 256 6.07 26.71 -24.38
CA ARG A 256 5.16 27.39 -23.45
C ARG A 256 4.61 26.43 -22.43
N THR A 257 4.62 26.87 -21.16
CA THR A 257 4.19 26.07 -20.02
C THR A 257 2.90 26.62 -19.43
N TYR A 258 1.99 25.70 -19.10
CA TYR A 258 0.73 25.95 -18.42
C TYR A 258 0.70 25.15 -17.13
N VAL A 259 0.20 25.74 -16.05
CA VAL A 259 0.04 25.12 -14.74
C VAL A 259 -1.46 25.00 -14.45
N PHE A 260 -1.94 23.77 -14.43
CA PHE A 260 -3.29 23.44 -14.00
C PHE A 260 -3.26 23.00 -12.55
N VAL A 261 -4.25 23.42 -11.77
CA VAL A 261 -4.39 23.08 -10.35
C VAL A 261 -5.79 22.54 -10.11
N LEU A 262 -5.86 21.30 -9.59
CA LEU A 262 -7.09 20.69 -9.10
C LEU A 262 -7.00 20.59 -7.58
N GLY A 263 -7.86 21.33 -6.86
CA GLY A 263 -7.76 21.46 -5.41
C GLY A 263 -9.03 21.10 -4.66
N TYR A 264 -8.85 20.64 -3.42
CA TYR A 264 -9.86 20.51 -2.39
C TYR A 264 -9.78 21.73 -1.46
N VAL A 265 -10.91 22.33 -1.18
CA VAL A 265 -11.02 23.50 -0.31
C VAL A 265 -12.18 23.31 0.65
N GLU A 266 -11.98 23.73 1.90
CA GLU A 266 -13.01 23.72 2.92
C GLU A 266 -13.11 25.09 3.57
N ASN A 267 -14.32 25.67 3.57
CA ASN A 267 -14.61 26.94 4.23
C ASN A 267 -15.04 26.69 5.67
N PRO A 268 -14.81 27.66 6.59
CA PRO A 268 -15.52 27.65 7.87
C PRO A 268 -17.04 27.61 7.64
N ALA A 269 -17.78 26.90 8.49
CA ALA A 269 -19.21 26.69 8.31
C ALA A 269 -20.02 27.99 8.20
N ALA A 270 -19.64 29.00 9.00
CA ALA A 270 -20.30 30.31 9.01
C ALA A 270 -19.92 31.21 7.81
N GLU A 271 -18.89 30.82 7.04
CA GLU A 271 -18.32 31.62 5.96
C GLU A 271 -18.37 30.89 4.61
N LYS A 272 -19.24 29.91 4.47
CA LYS A 272 -19.36 29.13 3.24
C LYS A 272 -19.78 30.00 2.05
N TRP A 273 -20.70 30.92 2.26
CA TRP A 273 -21.30 31.76 1.22
C TRP A 273 -20.91 33.22 1.36
N VAL A 274 -20.87 33.92 0.24
CA VAL A 274 -20.75 35.38 0.21
C VAL A 274 -22.16 35.96 0.14
N GLY A 275 -22.52 36.78 1.13
CA GLY A 275 -23.87 37.34 1.24
C GLY A 275 -24.85 36.30 1.81
N ARG A 276 -26.05 36.25 1.20
CA ARG A 276 -27.09 35.29 1.64
C ARG A 276 -26.87 33.90 1.03
N PRO A 277 -27.14 32.83 1.76
CA PRO A 277 -27.04 31.46 1.22
C PRO A 277 -27.85 31.25 -0.08
N GLU A 278 -28.99 31.93 -0.19
CA GLU A 278 -29.90 31.84 -1.35
C GLU A 278 -29.28 32.41 -2.65
N ASP A 279 -28.29 33.30 -2.53
CA ASP A 279 -27.59 33.87 -3.68
C ASP A 279 -26.61 32.85 -4.32
N GLY A 280 -26.31 31.76 -3.58
CA GLY A 280 -25.52 30.59 -4.08
C GLY A 280 -24.07 30.91 -4.45
N ILE A 281 -23.52 32.05 -4.00
CA ILE A 281 -22.13 32.45 -4.31
C ILE A 281 -21.20 31.90 -3.25
N ILE A 282 -20.29 30.99 -3.65
CA ILE A 282 -19.30 30.39 -2.72
C ILE A 282 -18.26 31.42 -2.29
N ASN A 283 -17.82 31.35 -1.03
CA ASN A 283 -16.64 32.11 -0.59
C ASN A 283 -15.38 31.50 -1.22
N ARG A 284 -14.81 32.18 -2.20
CA ARG A 284 -13.66 31.75 -2.99
C ARG A 284 -12.33 32.04 -2.34
N THR A 285 -12.30 32.85 -1.28
CA THR A 285 -11.06 33.33 -0.67
C THR A 285 -10.06 32.21 -0.30
N PRO A 286 -10.46 31.07 0.30
CA PRO A 286 -9.53 29.98 0.56
C PRO A 286 -8.97 29.33 -0.71
N ALA A 287 -9.81 29.19 -1.76
CA ALA A 287 -9.36 28.64 -3.04
C ALA A 287 -8.38 29.59 -3.75
N GLU A 288 -8.67 30.89 -3.76
CA GLU A 288 -7.79 31.90 -4.34
C GLU A 288 -6.41 31.87 -3.68
N LYS A 289 -6.35 31.77 -2.34
CA LYS A 289 -5.09 31.56 -1.59
C LYS A 289 -4.35 30.28 -1.95
N LEU A 290 -5.09 29.19 -2.21
CA LEU A 290 -4.48 27.95 -2.68
C LEU A 290 -3.89 28.12 -4.08
N LEU A 291 -4.64 28.71 -5.00
CA LEU A 291 -4.21 28.93 -6.38
C LEU A 291 -3.01 29.89 -6.47
N GLU A 292 -2.95 30.94 -5.65
CA GLU A 292 -1.83 31.89 -5.59
C GLU A 292 -0.49 31.23 -5.25
N LYS A 293 -0.49 30.08 -4.55
CA LYS A 293 0.73 29.32 -4.25
C LYS A 293 1.39 28.73 -5.49
N PHE A 294 0.61 28.47 -6.56
CA PHE A 294 1.05 27.71 -7.73
C PHE A 294 0.70 28.39 -9.07
N ASN A 295 0.40 29.69 -9.07
CA ASN A 295 -0.08 30.42 -10.25
C ASN A 295 1.01 30.80 -11.25
N THR A 296 2.26 30.40 -11.05
CA THR A 296 3.36 30.56 -12.03
C THR A 296 4.14 29.27 -12.19
N THR A 297 4.85 29.14 -13.32
CA THR A 297 5.71 28.00 -13.61
C THR A 297 6.80 27.83 -12.55
N GLU A 298 7.43 28.94 -12.13
CA GLU A 298 8.51 28.93 -11.14
C GLU A 298 8.04 28.41 -9.78
N LYS A 299 6.81 28.75 -9.37
CA LYS A 299 6.23 28.26 -8.11
C LYS A 299 5.90 26.77 -8.19
N ALA A 300 5.40 26.30 -9.33
CA ALA A 300 5.16 24.88 -9.56
C ALA A 300 6.47 24.08 -9.59
N ASP A 301 7.52 24.61 -10.24
CA ASP A 301 8.86 24.01 -10.28
C ASP A 301 9.49 23.93 -8.89
N GLN A 302 9.35 24.99 -8.09
CA GLN A 302 9.82 24.99 -6.69
C GLN A 302 9.07 23.91 -5.87
N ALA A 303 7.76 23.82 -6.01
CA ALA A 303 6.95 22.82 -5.30
C ALA A 303 7.36 21.38 -5.68
N LEU A 304 7.69 21.11 -6.94
CA LEU A 304 8.22 19.83 -7.37
C LEU A 304 9.63 19.56 -6.79
N ALA A 305 10.48 20.58 -6.75
CA ALA A 305 11.80 20.48 -6.13
C ALA A 305 11.70 20.19 -4.63
N ASP A 306 10.79 20.83 -3.93
CA ASP A 306 10.53 20.61 -2.50
C ASP A 306 10.02 19.16 -2.25
N LEU A 307 9.13 18.65 -3.10
CA LEU A 307 8.67 17.25 -3.05
C LEU A 307 9.83 16.28 -3.25
N LYS A 308 10.69 16.51 -4.24
CA LYS A 308 11.87 15.66 -4.48
C LYS A 308 12.83 15.69 -3.29
N ALA A 309 13.08 16.88 -2.72
CA ALA A 309 13.93 17.04 -1.53
C ALA A 309 13.34 16.32 -0.29
N TYR A 310 12.01 16.37 -0.12
CA TYR A 310 11.33 15.62 0.94
C TYR A 310 11.59 14.11 0.82
N TRP A 311 11.42 13.53 -0.37
CA TRP A 311 11.68 12.12 -0.60
C TRP A 311 13.15 11.74 -0.45
N GLU A 312 14.08 12.56 -0.96
CA GLU A 312 15.52 12.35 -0.77
C GLU A 312 15.87 12.25 0.72
N LYS A 313 15.33 13.16 1.54
CA LYS A 313 15.52 13.13 2.98
C LYS A 313 14.98 11.85 3.60
N LEU A 314 13.75 11.44 3.27
CA LEU A 314 13.15 10.22 3.82
C LEU A 314 13.96 8.98 3.45
N LEU A 315 14.27 8.80 2.18
CA LEU A 315 15.01 7.63 1.70
C LEU A 315 16.43 7.57 2.25
N SER A 316 17.00 8.70 2.66
CA SER A 316 18.35 8.76 3.24
C SER A 316 18.47 8.16 4.64
N HIS A 317 17.35 7.85 5.33
CA HIS A 317 17.36 7.24 6.67
C HIS A 317 17.86 5.78 6.64
N PHE A 318 17.67 5.10 5.53
CA PHE A 318 18.21 3.75 5.33
C PHE A 318 18.68 3.57 3.89
N THR A 319 19.97 3.35 3.70
CA THR A 319 20.54 3.04 2.38
C THR A 319 21.53 1.90 2.48
N VAL A 320 21.61 1.10 1.42
CA VAL A 320 22.56 0.00 1.28
C VAL A 320 23.34 0.16 -0.02
N SER A 321 24.58 -0.29 -0.01
CA SER A 321 25.40 -0.44 -1.22
C SER A 321 26.07 -1.80 -1.20
N SER A 322 25.75 -2.59 -2.20
CA SER A 322 26.27 -3.94 -2.41
C SER A 322 26.72 -4.08 -3.87
N LYS A 323 27.09 -5.28 -4.27
CA LYS A 323 27.34 -5.57 -5.70
C LYS A 323 26.06 -5.97 -6.45
N GLU A 324 24.94 -6.08 -5.74
CA GLU A 324 23.63 -6.46 -6.27
C GLU A 324 22.77 -5.21 -6.53
N GLU A 325 22.96 -4.60 -7.70
CA GLU A 325 22.30 -3.34 -8.09
C GLU A 325 20.76 -3.40 -7.92
N LYS A 326 20.14 -4.57 -8.20
CA LYS A 326 18.70 -4.75 -8.08
C LYS A 326 18.25 -4.75 -6.62
N LEU A 327 19.05 -5.31 -5.70
CA LEU A 327 18.79 -5.23 -4.27
C LEU A 327 18.88 -3.78 -3.79
N ASP A 328 20.00 -3.10 -4.15
CA ASP A 328 20.25 -1.71 -3.76
C ASP A 328 19.09 -0.80 -4.25
N ARG A 329 18.68 -0.92 -5.50
CA ARG A 329 17.54 -0.21 -6.10
C ARG A 329 16.25 -0.42 -5.32
N MET A 330 15.91 -1.67 -5.03
CA MET A 330 14.67 -1.99 -4.34
C MET A 330 14.69 -1.50 -2.90
N VAL A 331 15.76 -1.78 -2.15
CA VAL A 331 15.88 -1.38 -0.74
C VAL A 331 15.96 0.13 -0.57
N ASN A 332 16.74 0.81 -1.42
CA ASN A 332 16.97 2.25 -1.26
C ASN A 332 15.81 3.12 -1.77
N ILE A 333 14.96 2.59 -2.69
CA ILE A 333 13.96 3.40 -3.38
C ILE A 333 12.57 2.74 -3.28
N TRP A 334 12.34 1.70 -4.06
CA TRP A 334 10.99 1.23 -4.37
C TRP A 334 10.29 0.51 -3.22
N HIS A 335 11.00 -0.25 -2.39
CA HIS A 335 10.42 -0.85 -1.18
C HIS A 335 9.89 0.24 -0.24
N GLN A 336 10.72 1.24 0.07
CA GLN A 336 10.34 2.31 0.99
C GLN A 336 9.22 3.18 0.43
N TYR A 337 9.24 3.44 -0.88
CA TYR A 337 8.18 4.19 -1.54
C TYR A 337 6.83 3.45 -1.48
N GLN A 338 6.82 2.16 -1.84
CA GLN A 338 5.60 1.36 -1.75
C GLN A 338 5.11 1.21 -0.31
N CYS A 339 6.00 1.08 0.68
CA CYS A 339 5.64 1.06 2.10
C CYS A 339 4.90 2.34 2.52
N MET A 340 5.36 3.52 2.08
CA MET A 340 4.69 4.79 2.36
C MET A 340 3.28 4.81 1.77
N VAL A 341 3.13 4.43 0.50
CA VAL A 341 1.83 4.39 -0.17
C VAL A 341 0.88 3.43 0.55
N THR A 342 1.36 2.23 0.86
CA THR A 342 0.56 1.20 1.54
C THR A 342 0.16 1.66 2.95
N PHE A 343 1.08 2.28 3.70
CA PHE A 343 0.77 2.88 5.00
C PHE A 343 -0.33 3.95 4.90
N ASN A 344 -0.25 4.84 3.92
CA ASN A 344 -1.22 5.92 3.77
C ASN A 344 -2.62 5.39 3.43
N MET A 345 -2.71 4.39 2.58
CA MET A 345 -3.96 3.95 1.95
C MET A 345 -4.50 2.65 2.51
N SER A 346 -3.68 1.84 3.18
CA SER A 346 -4.02 0.45 3.48
C SER A 346 -4.56 -0.23 2.21
N ARG A 347 -5.83 -0.64 2.18
CA ARG A 347 -6.51 -1.19 0.99
C ARG A 347 -7.72 -0.32 0.58
N SER A 348 -7.80 0.93 1.11
CA SER A 348 -8.99 1.77 1.00
C SER A 348 -9.13 2.54 -0.32
N ALA A 349 -8.05 2.66 -1.09
CA ALA A 349 -8.00 3.47 -2.31
C ALA A 349 -7.31 2.73 -3.47
N SER A 350 -7.68 1.48 -3.66
CA SER A 350 -7.11 0.62 -4.72
C SER A 350 -7.58 1.04 -6.12
N TYR A 351 -6.73 0.82 -7.12
CA TYR A 351 -7.08 0.91 -8.52
C TYR A 351 -7.67 -0.41 -9.06
N TYR A 352 -7.23 -1.55 -8.53
CA TYR A 352 -7.56 -2.87 -9.06
C TYR A 352 -8.29 -3.79 -8.08
N GLU A 353 -7.99 -3.73 -6.78
CA GLU A 353 -8.46 -4.71 -5.82
C GLU A 353 -9.89 -4.42 -5.36
N SER A 354 -10.04 -3.79 -4.19
CA SER A 354 -11.34 -3.58 -3.56
C SER A 354 -12.05 -2.32 -4.05
N GLY A 355 -11.40 -1.55 -4.90
CA GLY A 355 -11.93 -0.28 -5.35
C GLY A 355 -12.15 0.70 -4.19
N ILE A 356 -13.39 1.10 -3.98
CA ILE A 356 -13.77 2.14 -3.02
C ILE A 356 -14.55 1.60 -1.81
N GLY A 357 -14.81 0.30 -1.74
CA GLY A 357 -15.69 -0.27 -0.72
C GLY A 357 -15.02 -0.59 0.60
N ARG A 358 -13.70 -0.81 0.57
CA ARG A 358 -12.94 -1.30 1.72
C ARG A 358 -12.47 -0.16 2.62
N GLY A 359 -12.55 -0.37 3.95
CA GLY A 359 -11.93 0.49 4.95
C GLY A 359 -10.42 0.20 5.10
N MET A 360 -9.82 0.78 6.12
CA MET A 360 -8.47 0.43 6.56
C MET A 360 -8.55 -0.79 7.48
N GLY A 361 -7.79 -1.85 7.17
CA GLY A 361 -7.76 -3.05 7.99
C GLY A 361 -7.03 -2.82 9.31
N PHE A 362 -7.51 -3.42 10.40
CA PHE A 362 -6.83 -3.40 11.69
C PHE A 362 -5.45 -4.06 11.60
N ARG A 363 -5.40 -5.33 11.22
CA ARG A 363 -4.13 -6.05 11.05
C ARG A 363 -3.29 -5.52 9.90
N ASP A 364 -3.93 -5.12 8.77
CA ASP A 364 -3.23 -4.56 7.63
C ASP A 364 -2.44 -3.32 8.02
N SER A 365 -3.08 -2.39 8.77
CA SER A 365 -2.43 -1.16 9.23
C SER A 365 -1.30 -1.43 10.22
N CYS A 366 -1.44 -2.43 11.10
CA CYS A 366 -0.36 -2.84 12.01
C CYS A 366 0.82 -3.43 11.25
N GLN A 367 0.59 -4.24 10.21
CA GLN A 367 1.65 -4.81 9.39
C GLN A 367 2.33 -3.78 8.50
N ASP A 368 1.56 -2.86 7.92
CA ASP A 368 2.10 -1.79 7.08
C ASP A 368 3.06 -0.89 7.87
N LEU A 369 2.85 -0.72 9.19
CA LEU A 369 3.79 -0.02 10.09
C LEU A 369 5.20 -0.62 10.07
N LEU A 370 5.35 -1.93 9.93
CA LEU A 370 6.64 -2.61 9.99
C LEU A 370 7.63 -2.11 8.94
N GLY A 371 7.14 -1.71 7.76
CA GLY A 371 7.96 -1.15 6.67
C GLY A 371 8.07 0.37 6.69
N PHE A 372 7.40 1.06 7.61
CA PHE A 372 7.22 2.50 7.57
C PHE A 372 7.78 3.25 8.79
N VAL A 373 7.83 2.62 9.96
CA VAL A 373 8.15 3.27 11.25
C VAL A 373 9.41 4.14 11.18
N HIS A 374 10.48 3.67 10.52
CA HIS A 374 11.76 4.38 10.44
C HIS A 374 11.68 5.67 9.60
N LEU A 375 10.68 5.81 8.72
CA LEU A 375 10.54 6.98 7.85
C LEU A 375 9.84 8.14 8.57
N ILE A 376 8.65 7.89 9.14
CA ILE A 376 7.84 8.93 9.79
C ILE A 376 7.26 8.37 11.10
N PRO A 377 8.07 8.27 12.16
CA PRO A 377 7.67 7.65 13.44
C PRO A 377 6.48 8.33 14.12
N ASP A 378 6.35 9.67 14.00
CA ASP A 378 5.22 10.39 14.60
C ASP A 378 3.87 9.96 14.00
N ARG A 379 3.83 9.73 12.69
CA ARG A 379 2.62 9.22 12.02
C ARG A 379 2.35 7.75 12.37
N ALA A 380 3.40 6.96 12.55
CA ALA A 380 3.27 5.59 13.03
C ALA A 380 2.66 5.55 14.44
N ARG A 381 3.12 6.42 15.34
CA ARG A 381 2.57 6.59 16.69
C ARG A 381 1.07 6.89 16.66
N GLN A 382 0.67 7.88 15.87
CA GLN A 382 -0.75 8.23 15.75
C GLN A 382 -1.58 7.08 15.17
N ARG A 383 -1.05 6.35 14.18
CA ARG A 383 -1.73 5.20 13.58
C ARG A 383 -1.97 4.08 14.60
N ILE A 384 -1.02 3.80 15.48
CA ILE A 384 -1.18 2.81 16.56
C ILE A 384 -2.35 3.20 17.48
N LEU A 385 -2.45 4.48 17.86
CA LEU A 385 -3.56 4.97 18.69
C LEU A 385 -4.91 4.92 17.97
N ASP A 386 -4.95 5.28 16.68
CA ASP A 386 -6.16 5.16 15.85
C ASP A 386 -6.64 3.70 15.77
N ILE A 387 -5.73 2.75 15.56
CA ILE A 387 -6.04 1.31 15.50
C ILE A 387 -6.53 0.82 16.87
N ALA A 388 -5.82 1.11 17.96
CA ALA A 388 -6.18 0.69 19.30
C ALA A 388 -7.55 1.20 19.73
N SER A 389 -7.95 2.39 19.25
CA SER A 389 -9.28 2.98 19.52
C SER A 389 -10.43 2.14 18.97
N THR A 390 -10.19 1.21 18.07
CA THR A 390 -11.18 0.30 17.48
C THR A 390 -11.20 -1.08 18.14
N GLN A 391 -10.42 -1.29 19.19
CA GLN A 391 -10.44 -2.51 19.99
C GLN A 391 -11.66 -2.52 20.93
N PHE A 392 -12.19 -3.71 21.23
CA PHE A 392 -13.23 -3.91 22.23
C PHE A 392 -12.65 -4.17 23.63
N GLU A 393 -13.47 -3.99 24.66
CA GLU A 393 -13.03 -4.17 26.04
C GLU A 393 -12.61 -5.61 26.39
N ASP A 394 -13.06 -6.61 25.63
CA ASP A 394 -12.65 -8.01 25.77
C ASP A 394 -11.30 -8.34 25.12
N GLY A 395 -10.72 -7.38 24.38
CA GLY A 395 -9.46 -7.54 23.65
C GLY A 395 -9.60 -7.89 22.18
N SER A 396 -10.80 -8.25 21.70
CA SER A 396 -11.08 -8.37 20.26
C SER A 396 -11.10 -7.00 19.60
N ALA A 397 -11.20 -6.95 18.27
CA ALA A 397 -11.16 -5.69 17.54
C ALA A 397 -12.10 -5.67 16.34
N TYR A 398 -12.49 -4.49 15.89
CA TYR A 398 -13.06 -4.33 14.56
C TYR A 398 -12.01 -4.73 13.52
N HIS A 399 -12.40 -5.54 12.56
CA HIS A 399 -11.51 -5.95 11.47
C HIS A 399 -11.10 -4.78 10.56
N GLN A 400 -11.96 -3.79 10.42
CA GLN A 400 -11.73 -2.59 9.61
C GLN A 400 -12.26 -1.34 10.30
N TYR A 401 -11.66 -0.19 9.97
CA TYR A 401 -12.14 1.12 10.38
C TYR A 401 -12.20 2.08 9.19
N GLN A 402 -13.03 3.13 9.35
CA GLN A 402 -13.28 4.10 8.30
C GLN A 402 -12.15 5.16 8.30
N PRO A 403 -11.47 5.42 7.15
CA PRO A 403 -10.29 6.30 7.10
C PRO A 403 -10.52 7.72 7.58
N LEU A 404 -11.66 8.32 7.25
CA LEU A 404 -11.99 9.71 7.56
C LEU A 404 -12.38 9.90 9.04
N THR A 405 -13.24 9.05 9.57
CA THR A 405 -13.79 9.17 10.92
C THR A 405 -12.99 8.41 11.97
N LYS A 406 -12.13 7.49 11.57
CA LYS A 406 -11.37 6.56 12.43
C LYS A 406 -12.23 5.62 13.25
N LYS A 407 -13.52 5.49 12.92
CA LYS A 407 -14.45 4.61 13.62
C LYS A 407 -14.45 3.20 13.05
N GLY A 408 -14.61 2.22 13.94
CA GLY A 408 -14.75 0.82 13.57
C GLY A 408 -15.92 0.59 12.62
N ASN A 409 -15.75 -0.36 11.69
CA ASN A 409 -16.76 -0.71 10.70
C ASN A 409 -17.63 -1.85 11.21
N SER A 410 -18.84 -1.51 11.67
CA SER A 410 -19.82 -2.47 12.20
C SER A 410 -20.39 -3.44 11.16
N ASP A 411 -20.34 -3.10 9.87
CA ASP A 411 -20.86 -3.98 8.80
C ASP A 411 -19.99 -5.25 8.66
N ILE A 412 -18.67 -5.12 8.93
CA ILE A 412 -17.74 -6.25 8.97
C ILE A 412 -17.63 -6.81 10.38
N GLY A 413 -17.60 -5.93 11.40
CA GLY A 413 -17.53 -6.32 12.81
C GLY A 413 -16.17 -6.87 13.23
N SER A 414 -16.21 -7.86 14.14
CA SER A 414 -15.08 -8.52 14.77
C SER A 414 -15.01 -10.02 14.42
N GLY A 415 -14.19 -10.76 15.15
CA GLY A 415 -14.10 -12.23 15.09
C GLY A 415 -12.94 -12.76 14.25
N PHE A 416 -12.05 -11.91 13.79
CA PHE A 416 -10.77 -12.31 13.20
C PHE A 416 -9.76 -12.39 14.35
N ASN A 417 -9.50 -13.60 14.84
CA ASN A 417 -8.86 -13.77 16.15
C ASN A 417 -7.35 -13.58 16.13
N ASP A 418 -6.74 -13.33 14.98
CA ASP A 418 -5.37 -12.86 14.84
C ASP A 418 -5.22 -11.34 15.04
N ASP A 419 -6.29 -10.55 14.79
CA ASP A 419 -6.25 -9.08 14.85
C ASP A 419 -5.61 -8.56 16.15
N PRO A 420 -5.96 -9.01 17.36
CA PRO A 420 -5.40 -8.48 18.59
C PRO A 420 -3.86 -8.55 18.68
N LEU A 421 -3.25 -9.63 18.19
CA LEU A 421 -1.80 -9.83 18.27
C LEU A 421 -1.02 -8.87 17.38
N TRP A 422 -1.61 -8.39 16.29
CA TRP A 422 -0.98 -7.42 15.42
C TRP A 422 -0.79 -6.06 16.08
N LEU A 423 -1.63 -5.68 17.04
CA LEU A 423 -1.43 -4.45 17.81
C LEU A 423 -0.14 -4.51 18.65
N ILE A 424 0.15 -5.68 19.23
CA ILE A 424 1.41 -5.91 19.97
C ILE A 424 2.58 -5.77 18.99
N ALA A 425 2.51 -6.41 17.81
CA ALA A 425 3.55 -6.35 16.79
C ALA A 425 3.88 -4.92 16.35
N GLY A 426 2.84 -4.13 16.00
CA GLY A 426 3.00 -2.74 15.56
C GLY A 426 3.57 -1.84 16.66
N THR A 427 3.08 -1.99 17.90
CA THR A 427 3.57 -1.22 19.04
C THR A 427 5.01 -1.58 19.39
N ALA A 428 5.37 -2.86 19.39
CA ALA A 428 6.73 -3.33 19.62
C ALA A 428 7.70 -2.79 18.56
N ALA A 429 7.31 -2.83 17.28
CA ALA A 429 8.13 -2.27 16.19
C ALA A 429 8.37 -0.77 16.38
N TYR A 430 7.35 -0.01 16.80
CA TYR A 430 7.48 1.41 17.08
C TYR A 430 8.45 1.67 18.25
N ILE A 431 8.32 0.94 19.37
CA ILE A 431 9.19 1.10 20.54
C ILE A 431 10.63 0.72 20.20
N LYS A 432 10.86 -0.39 19.49
CA LYS A 432 12.19 -0.82 19.05
C LYS A 432 12.85 0.23 18.16
N GLU A 433 12.10 0.85 17.25
CA GLU A 433 12.63 1.88 16.35
C GLU A 433 12.94 3.18 17.09
N THR A 434 12.05 3.64 17.96
CA THR A 434 12.11 4.99 18.53
C THR A 434 12.71 5.05 19.93
N GLY A 435 12.59 3.98 20.71
CA GLY A 435 12.86 3.99 22.15
C GLY A 435 11.78 4.73 22.96
N ASP A 436 10.67 5.12 22.34
CA ASP A 436 9.58 5.87 22.97
C ASP A 436 8.58 4.95 23.67
N TYR A 437 8.79 4.70 24.94
CA TYR A 437 7.85 3.96 25.79
C TYR A 437 6.66 4.81 26.26
N SER A 438 6.69 6.14 26.06
CA SER A 438 5.60 7.02 26.51
C SER A 438 4.28 6.74 25.78
N ILE A 439 4.33 6.12 24.60
CA ILE A 439 3.14 5.67 23.88
C ILE A 439 2.26 4.76 24.72
N LEU A 440 2.84 3.97 25.63
CA LEU A 440 2.13 3.03 26.50
C LEU A 440 1.23 3.72 27.53
N ASP A 441 1.48 5.01 27.84
CA ASP A 441 0.70 5.82 28.78
C ASP A 441 -0.43 6.61 28.09
N GLU A 442 -0.52 6.54 26.74
CA GLU A 442 -1.54 7.26 26.00
C GLU A 442 -2.94 6.73 26.28
N ARG A 443 -3.81 7.65 26.66
CA ARG A 443 -5.23 7.35 26.91
C ARG A 443 -5.94 7.08 25.61
N THR A 444 -6.38 5.83 25.40
CA THR A 444 -6.98 5.34 24.16
C THR A 444 -8.35 4.71 24.48
N PRO A 445 -9.42 5.08 23.77
CA PRO A 445 -10.75 4.52 23.99
C PRO A 445 -10.87 3.08 23.49
N TYR A 446 -11.82 2.31 24.05
CA TYR A 446 -12.35 1.10 23.44
C TYR A 446 -13.60 1.44 22.63
N ASP A 447 -13.80 0.76 21.49
CA ASP A 447 -14.97 0.91 20.62
C ASP A 447 -15.24 2.38 20.21
N ASN A 448 -14.18 3.16 20.08
CA ASN A 448 -14.24 4.62 19.83
C ASN A 448 -15.06 5.40 20.86
N ASP A 449 -15.21 4.88 22.10
CA ASP A 449 -15.95 5.51 23.22
C ASP A 449 -14.97 6.06 24.26
N ASP A 450 -14.78 7.38 24.27
CA ASP A 450 -13.85 8.07 25.17
C ASP A 450 -14.14 7.79 26.67
N SER A 451 -15.37 7.44 27.03
CA SER A 451 -15.72 7.10 28.42
C SER A 451 -15.10 5.81 28.91
N LYS A 452 -14.65 4.95 27.98
CA LYS A 452 -14.02 3.66 28.24
C LYS A 452 -12.50 3.68 28.07
N ALA A 453 -11.89 4.86 27.91
CA ALA A 453 -10.47 4.97 27.64
C ALA A 453 -9.59 4.44 28.78
N THR A 454 -8.60 3.63 28.43
CA THR A 454 -7.50 3.20 29.29
C THR A 454 -6.17 3.63 28.71
N ASP A 455 -5.04 3.30 29.35
CA ASP A 455 -3.73 3.47 28.72
C ASP A 455 -3.51 2.39 27.63
N LEU A 456 -2.63 2.66 26.67
CA LEU A 456 -2.32 1.72 25.59
C LEU A 456 -1.75 0.40 26.13
N MET A 457 -1.03 0.43 27.27
CA MET A 457 -0.51 -0.79 27.88
C MET A 457 -1.64 -1.78 28.23
N GLU A 458 -2.78 -1.30 28.71
CA GLU A 458 -3.95 -2.14 29.01
C GLU A 458 -4.57 -2.72 27.70
N HIS A 459 -4.52 -1.99 26.59
CA HIS A 459 -4.91 -2.53 25.28
C HIS A 459 -4.04 -3.71 24.86
N LEU A 460 -2.72 -3.60 25.03
CA LEU A 460 -1.79 -4.70 24.74
C LEU A 460 -2.04 -5.90 25.67
N ARG A 461 -2.27 -5.64 26.97
CA ARG A 461 -2.59 -6.69 27.94
C ARG A 461 -3.84 -7.45 27.52
N ARG A 462 -4.91 -6.76 27.15
CA ARG A 462 -6.16 -7.39 26.70
C ARG A 462 -5.96 -8.14 25.38
N SER A 463 -5.15 -7.62 24.45
CA SER A 463 -4.80 -8.34 23.22
C SER A 463 -4.13 -9.67 23.50
N PHE A 464 -3.17 -9.71 24.41
CA PHE A 464 -2.45 -10.94 24.79
C PHE A 464 -3.37 -11.92 25.52
N HIS A 465 -4.13 -11.44 26.51
CA HIS A 465 -5.05 -12.27 27.29
C HIS A 465 -6.19 -12.81 26.45
N TYR A 466 -6.71 -12.05 25.48
CA TYR A 466 -7.74 -12.53 24.56
C TYR A 466 -7.32 -13.85 23.89
N THR A 467 -6.16 -13.88 23.28
CA THR A 467 -5.67 -15.12 22.61
C THR A 467 -5.34 -16.22 23.62
N MET A 468 -4.76 -15.86 24.77
CA MET A 468 -4.41 -16.79 25.84
C MET A 468 -5.64 -17.54 26.40
N GLU A 469 -6.79 -16.86 26.51
CA GLU A 469 -8.01 -17.37 27.12
C GLU A 469 -8.94 -18.03 26.10
N HIS A 470 -8.87 -17.65 24.82
CA HIS A 470 -9.74 -18.19 23.77
C HIS A 470 -9.08 -19.40 23.07
N ARG A 471 -9.11 -20.54 23.74
CA ARG A 471 -8.51 -21.79 23.25
C ARG A 471 -9.56 -22.87 23.01
N GLY A 472 -9.32 -23.69 21.99
CA GLY A 472 -10.18 -24.82 21.63
C GLY A 472 -9.80 -26.14 22.32
N PRO A 473 -10.35 -27.27 21.84
CA PRO A 473 -10.16 -28.60 22.45
C PRO A 473 -8.70 -29.08 22.52
N HIS A 474 -7.87 -28.69 21.56
CA HIS A 474 -6.44 -29.02 21.54
C HIS A 474 -5.56 -27.98 22.25
N LYS A 475 -6.18 -26.99 22.90
CA LYS A 475 -5.55 -25.85 23.59
C LYS A 475 -4.83 -24.88 22.63
N LEU A 476 -5.05 -24.99 21.35
CA LEU A 476 -4.64 -24.02 20.35
C LEU A 476 -5.64 -22.84 20.35
N PRO A 477 -5.25 -21.63 19.87
CA PRO A 477 -6.16 -20.52 19.78
C PRO A 477 -7.33 -20.79 18.84
N LEU A 478 -8.53 -20.36 19.24
CA LEU A 478 -9.71 -20.39 18.39
C LEU A 478 -9.54 -19.45 17.20
N ILE A 479 -9.91 -19.89 16.01
CA ILE A 479 -9.75 -19.10 14.77
C ILE A 479 -10.77 -17.97 14.66
N GLY A 480 -11.96 -18.12 15.29
CA GLY A 480 -13.07 -17.20 15.12
C GLY A 480 -13.71 -17.32 13.74
N ARG A 481 -14.02 -16.18 13.12
CA ARG A 481 -14.54 -16.08 11.75
C ARG A 481 -13.50 -16.52 10.73
N ALA A 482 -12.27 -16.03 10.91
CA ALA A 482 -11.07 -16.39 10.17
C ALA A 482 -9.84 -15.90 10.96
N ASP A 483 -8.65 -16.24 10.51
CA ASP A 483 -7.39 -15.59 10.89
C ASP A 483 -6.89 -14.70 9.74
N TRP A 484 -5.56 -14.53 9.58
CA TRP A 484 -4.97 -13.75 8.49
C TRP A 484 -5.52 -14.13 7.11
N ASN A 485 -5.83 -15.39 6.90
CA ASN A 485 -6.49 -15.85 5.70
C ASN A 485 -8.01 -15.70 5.84
N ASP A 486 -8.53 -14.53 5.46
CA ASP A 486 -9.95 -14.18 5.54
C ASP A 486 -10.89 -15.22 4.91
N CYS A 487 -10.34 -16.00 3.98
CA CYS A 487 -11.10 -16.97 3.18
C CYS A 487 -11.15 -18.36 3.80
N LEU A 488 -10.44 -18.63 4.91
CA LEU A 488 -10.49 -19.89 5.63
C LEU A 488 -11.54 -19.80 6.77
N ASN A 489 -12.78 -20.18 6.45
CA ASN A 489 -13.95 -19.93 7.30
C ASN A 489 -14.44 -21.22 7.97
N LEU A 490 -13.71 -21.69 8.96
CA LEU A 490 -13.92 -23.01 9.58
C LEU A 490 -15.15 -23.10 10.53
N ASN A 491 -15.84 -21.99 10.76
CA ASN A 491 -17.07 -21.89 11.51
C ASN A 491 -18.29 -21.51 10.65
N CYS A 492 -18.08 -21.13 9.38
CA CYS A 492 -19.12 -20.66 8.45
C CYS A 492 -19.48 -21.76 7.44
N PHE A 493 -20.31 -22.70 7.84
CA PHE A 493 -20.68 -23.87 7.03
C PHE A 493 -22.15 -23.89 6.61
N SER A 494 -22.85 -22.76 6.66
CA SER A 494 -24.19 -22.62 6.08
C SER A 494 -24.16 -22.63 4.56
N THR A 495 -25.15 -23.28 3.93
CA THR A 495 -25.38 -23.28 2.49
C THR A 495 -26.41 -22.24 2.05
N GLU A 496 -27.01 -21.52 3.01
CA GLU A 496 -27.98 -20.47 2.71
C GLU A 496 -27.31 -19.27 2.03
N PRO A 497 -27.97 -18.65 1.06
CA PRO A 497 -27.44 -17.46 0.42
C PRO A 497 -27.11 -16.34 1.42
N GLY A 498 -25.89 -15.85 1.40
CA GLY A 498 -25.43 -14.78 2.27
C GLY A 498 -24.98 -15.20 3.67
N GLU A 499 -24.96 -16.49 3.99
CA GLU A 499 -24.57 -16.99 5.32
C GLU A 499 -23.24 -17.74 5.36
N SER A 500 -22.68 -18.09 4.22
CA SER A 500 -21.47 -18.91 4.12
C SER A 500 -20.17 -18.13 3.99
N PHE A 501 -20.18 -16.85 4.27
CA PHE A 501 -19.01 -15.97 4.09
C PHE A 501 -18.52 -15.39 5.40
N GLN A 502 -17.30 -14.90 5.38
CA GLN A 502 -16.67 -14.16 6.46
C GLN A 502 -17.48 -12.97 6.98
N THR A 503 -18.36 -12.36 6.17
CA THR A 503 -19.19 -11.20 6.54
C THR A 503 -20.59 -11.59 7.04
N PHE A 504 -20.99 -12.82 6.74
CA PHE A 504 -22.32 -13.32 7.11
C PHE A 504 -22.20 -14.65 7.83
N GLY A 505 -22.95 -15.34 8.34
CA GLY A 505 -22.84 -16.63 8.99
C GLY A 505 -22.14 -16.60 10.35
N PRO A 506 -21.96 -17.77 10.99
CA PRO A 506 -21.30 -17.87 12.28
C PRO A 506 -19.88 -17.32 12.24
N SER A 507 -19.57 -16.43 13.18
CA SER A 507 -18.24 -15.82 13.32
C SER A 507 -17.41 -16.45 14.43
N GLU A 508 -18.02 -17.33 15.23
CA GLU A 508 -17.37 -17.96 16.36
C GLU A 508 -17.79 -19.42 16.48
N GLY A 509 -16.95 -20.22 17.12
CA GLY A 509 -17.22 -21.59 17.44
C GLY A 509 -16.23 -22.13 18.48
N PRO A 510 -16.58 -23.17 19.25
CA PRO A 510 -15.73 -23.65 20.33
C PRO A 510 -14.65 -24.62 19.90
N ASN A 511 -14.56 -25.00 18.62
CA ASN A 511 -13.75 -26.13 18.19
C ASN A 511 -12.70 -25.80 17.13
N ALA A 512 -12.99 -24.82 16.25
CA ALA A 512 -12.07 -24.51 15.17
C ALA A 512 -10.87 -23.70 15.69
N GLU A 513 -9.64 -24.23 15.47
CA GLU A 513 -8.41 -23.74 16.05
C GLU A 513 -7.36 -23.43 14.97
N SER A 514 -6.52 -22.43 15.18
CA SER A 514 -5.49 -21.97 14.25
C SER A 514 -4.08 -22.21 14.81
N VAL A 515 -3.27 -23.00 14.10
CA VAL A 515 -1.84 -23.15 14.41
C VAL A 515 -1.04 -21.88 14.02
N PHE A 516 -1.52 -21.15 13.01
CA PHE A 516 -0.92 -19.89 12.62
C PHE A 516 -1.02 -18.84 13.76
N ILE A 517 -2.21 -18.68 14.37
CA ILE A 517 -2.38 -17.76 15.53
C ILE A 517 -1.51 -18.20 16.70
N ALA A 518 -1.34 -19.53 16.92
CA ALA A 518 -0.44 -20.02 17.95
C ALA A 518 1.01 -19.61 17.71
N GLY A 519 1.49 -19.70 16.46
CA GLY A 519 2.81 -19.18 16.07
C GLY A 519 2.96 -17.68 16.30
N MET A 520 1.92 -16.89 15.95
CA MET A 520 1.90 -15.46 16.24
C MET A 520 1.95 -15.16 17.74
N PHE A 521 1.17 -15.89 18.54
CA PHE A 521 1.12 -15.72 19.99
C PHE A 521 2.52 -15.91 20.62
N VAL A 522 3.22 -16.95 20.20
CA VAL A 522 4.61 -17.18 20.67
C VAL A 522 5.53 -16.06 20.19
N ARG A 523 5.45 -15.69 18.92
CA ARG A 523 6.34 -14.66 18.33
C ARG A 523 6.17 -13.29 18.98
N TYR A 524 4.95 -12.79 19.04
CA TYR A 524 4.65 -11.44 19.55
C TYR A 524 4.45 -11.43 21.08
N GLY A 525 4.19 -12.58 21.68
CA GLY A 525 4.21 -12.73 23.12
C GLY A 525 5.59 -12.45 23.71
N LYS A 526 6.67 -12.83 23.03
CA LYS A 526 8.05 -12.48 23.44
C LYS A 526 8.26 -10.97 23.49
N ASP A 527 7.71 -10.24 22.51
CA ASP A 527 7.72 -8.77 22.52
C ASP A 527 6.88 -8.19 23.66
N TYR A 528 5.71 -8.77 23.94
CA TYR A 528 4.86 -8.36 25.06
C TYR A 528 5.58 -8.56 26.40
N VAL A 529 6.28 -9.64 26.60
CA VAL A 529 7.12 -9.89 27.82
C VAL A 529 8.15 -8.80 27.99
N GLU A 530 8.89 -8.43 26.95
CA GLU A 530 9.90 -7.37 27.02
C GLU A 530 9.27 -6.01 27.37
N ILE A 531 8.12 -5.68 26.77
CA ILE A 531 7.37 -4.46 27.12
C ILE A 531 6.94 -4.48 28.60
N CYS A 532 6.41 -5.60 29.10
CA CYS A 532 6.06 -5.75 30.51
C CYS A 532 7.26 -5.57 31.44
N ARG A 533 8.42 -6.14 31.10
CA ARG A 533 9.66 -5.98 31.87
C ARG A 533 10.10 -4.52 31.96
N HIS A 534 10.09 -3.81 30.82
CA HIS A 534 10.40 -2.38 30.78
C HIS A 534 9.43 -1.52 31.61
N ARG A 535 8.17 -1.94 31.73
CA ARG A 535 7.15 -1.28 32.57
C ARG A 535 7.21 -1.70 34.02
N GLY A 536 8.11 -2.62 34.41
CA GLY A 536 8.21 -3.15 35.76
C GLY A 536 7.08 -4.07 36.19
N MET A 537 6.31 -4.64 35.21
CA MET A 537 5.19 -5.55 35.44
C MET A 537 5.70 -7.00 35.54
N ALA A 538 6.45 -7.30 36.56
CA ALA A 538 7.16 -8.58 36.67
C ALA A 538 6.24 -9.80 36.78
N GLU A 539 5.08 -9.68 37.47
CA GLU A 539 4.11 -10.77 37.60
C GLU A 539 3.45 -11.06 36.25
N GLU A 540 3.10 -10.03 35.49
CA GLU A 540 2.51 -10.14 34.17
C GLU A 540 3.51 -10.74 33.15
N ALA A 541 4.78 -10.30 33.20
CA ALA A 541 5.84 -10.87 32.38
C ALA A 541 6.03 -12.37 32.64
N ALA A 542 6.04 -12.79 33.90
CA ALA A 542 6.16 -14.19 34.26
C ALA A 542 4.96 -15.05 33.81
N LEU A 543 3.74 -14.51 33.95
CA LEU A 543 2.52 -15.16 33.44
C LEU A 543 2.60 -15.33 31.93
N ALA A 544 3.02 -14.28 31.21
CA ALA A 544 3.15 -14.32 29.75
C ALA A 544 4.22 -15.34 29.31
N GLU A 545 5.36 -15.43 29.99
CA GLU A 545 6.40 -16.42 29.71
C GLU A 545 5.88 -17.85 29.88
N GLU A 546 5.13 -18.13 30.96
CA GLU A 546 4.51 -19.44 31.18
C GLU A 546 3.49 -19.76 30.06
N ALA A 547 2.65 -18.80 29.69
CA ALA A 547 1.67 -18.98 28.61
C ALA A 547 2.31 -19.23 27.25
N ILE A 548 3.44 -18.57 26.96
CA ILE A 548 4.21 -18.78 25.73
C ILE A 548 4.80 -20.19 25.71
N ALA A 549 5.43 -20.61 26.79
CA ALA A 549 6.02 -21.97 26.90
C ALA A 549 4.96 -23.08 26.79
N ASP A 550 3.76 -22.87 27.39
CA ASP A 550 2.63 -23.81 27.21
C ASP A 550 2.15 -23.84 25.76
N MET A 551 2.10 -22.70 25.07
CA MET A 551 1.71 -22.64 23.66
C MET A 551 2.75 -23.29 22.73
N GLU A 552 4.05 -23.08 22.95
CA GLU A 552 5.12 -23.76 22.20
C GLU A 552 4.99 -25.28 22.32
N LYS A 553 4.80 -25.77 23.55
CA LYS A 553 4.55 -27.18 23.79
C LYS A 553 3.27 -27.68 23.08
N THR A 554 2.19 -26.91 23.17
CA THR A 554 0.90 -27.26 22.53
C THR A 554 1.05 -27.37 21.02
N VAL A 555 1.77 -26.46 20.36
CA VAL A 555 2.04 -26.53 18.92
C VAL A 555 2.82 -27.79 18.56
N LEU A 556 3.83 -28.15 19.34
CA LEU A 556 4.61 -29.37 19.08
C LEU A 556 3.79 -30.64 19.31
N ASP A 557 2.90 -30.67 20.32
CA ASP A 557 2.07 -31.83 20.65
C ASP A 557 0.87 -32.00 19.70
N ALA A 558 0.19 -30.92 19.33
CA ALA A 558 -1.07 -30.95 18.59
C ALA A 558 -1.00 -30.29 17.21
N GLY A 559 -0.04 -29.41 16.96
CA GLY A 559 0.11 -28.67 15.70
C GLY A 559 1.18 -29.19 14.75
N TRP A 560 1.85 -30.30 15.06
CA TRP A 560 2.92 -30.88 14.25
C TRP A 560 2.50 -32.18 13.56
N ASP A 561 2.68 -32.28 12.23
CA ASP A 561 2.28 -33.44 11.41
C ASP A 561 3.45 -34.39 11.01
N GLY A 562 4.56 -34.26 11.72
CA GLY A 562 5.77 -35.10 11.53
C GLY A 562 6.80 -34.53 10.58
N GLU A 563 6.39 -33.78 9.55
CA GLU A 563 7.27 -33.09 8.58
C GLU A 563 7.00 -31.58 8.48
N TRP A 564 5.81 -31.11 8.86
CA TRP A 564 5.42 -29.69 8.82
C TRP A 564 4.38 -29.37 9.89
N PHE A 565 4.10 -28.08 10.12
CA PHE A 565 3.06 -27.61 11.01
C PHE A 565 1.68 -27.70 10.35
N LEU A 566 0.68 -28.22 11.05
CA LEU A 566 -0.72 -28.21 10.63
C LEU A 566 -1.20 -26.77 10.36
N ARG A 567 -2.23 -26.62 9.52
CA ARG A 567 -2.88 -25.32 9.33
C ARG A 567 -3.84 -25.00 10.48
N ALA A 568 -4.72 -25.93 10.78
CA ALA A 568 -5.84 -25.71 11.69
C ALA A 568 -6.51 -27.04 12.09
N TYR A 569 -7.45 -26.93 13.02
CA TYR A 569 -8.53 -27.89 13.21
C TYR A 569 -9.86 -27.22 12.85
N ASP A 570 -10.75 -27.94 12.14
CA ASP A 570 -12.07 -27.43 11.75
C ASP A 570 -13.09 -27.52 12.91
N HIS A 571 -14.32 -27.06 12.65
CA HIS A 571 -15.42 -27.16 13.61
C HIS A 571 -15.69 -28.59 14.08
N TYR A 572 -15.45 -29.58 13.24
CA TYR A 572 -15.64 -31.00 13.53
C TYR A 572 -14.41 -31.66 14.15
N LYS A 573 -13.36 -30.90 14.42
CA LYS A 573 -12.06 -31.35 14.96
C LYS A 573 -11.22 -32.18 13.98
N ASN A 574 -11.48 -32.06 12.68
CA ASN A 574 -10.61 -32.66 11.67
C ASN A 574 -9.38 -31.77 11.46
N LYS A 575 -8.28 -32.39 11.16
CA LYS A 575 -7.03 -31.69 10.81
C LYS A 575 -7.15 -31.03 9.44
N ILE A 576 -6.72 -29.80 9.33
CA ILE A 576 -6.50 -29.05 8.09
C ILE A 576 -5.01 -28.82 7.92
N GLY A 577 -4.49 -29.00 6.70
CA GLY A 577 -3.06 -28.89 6.46
C GLY A 577 -2.26 -30.10 6.93
N SER A 578 -2.84 -31.30 6.88
CA SER A 578 -2.23 -32.58 7.24
C SER A 578 -1.97 -33.43 6.01
N LYS A 579 -0.96 -34.31 6.08
CA LYS A 579 -0.74 -35.37 5.10
C LYS A 579 -1.96 -36.32 4.95
N GLU A 580 -2.84 -36.35 5.95
CA GLU A 580 -4.06 -37.13 5.95
C GLU A 580 -5.16 -36.52 5.04
N CYS A 581 -5.09 -35.24 4.71
CA CYS A 581 -6.05 -34.55 3.85
C CYS A 581 -5.91 -35.01 2.39
N GLU A 582 -6.99 -34.96 1.61
CA GLU A 582 -6.95 -35.19 0.16
C GLU A 582 -6.31 -33.99 -0.57
N ASP A 583 -6.88 -32.81 -0.37
CA ASP A 583 -6.39 -31.50 -0.82
C ASP A 583 -5.92 -30.65 0.36
N GLY A 584 -5.16 -29.60 0.13
CA GLY A 584 -4.69 -28.71 1.19
C GLY A 584 -3.85 -29.41 2.25
N LYS A 585 -2.89 -30.25 1.85
CA LYS A 585 -2.05 -31.02 2.79
C LYS A 585 -1.05 -30.17 3.54
N ILE A 586 -0.55 -29.13 2.93
CA ILE A 586 0.43 -28.21 3.50
C ILE A 586 0.07 -26.78 3.13
N TYR A 587 0.20 -25.87 4.11
CA TYR A 587 -0.06 -24.43 3.97
C TYR A 587 1.17 -23.64 4.41
N ILE A 588 1.37 -22.48 3.76
CA ILE A 588 2.52 -21.61 3.98
C ILE A 588 2.49 -20.88 5.33
N GLU A 589 1.32 -20.44 5.80
CA GLU A 589 1.18 -19.52 6.94
C GLU A 589 1.76 -20.07 8.24
N PRO A 590 1.42 -21.30 8.70
CA PRO A 590 1.98 -21.81 9.94
C PRO A 590 3.47 -22.15 9.81
N GLN A 591 3.94 -22.52 8.61
CA GLN A 591 5.38 -22.78 8.42
C GLN A 591 6.20 -21.51 8.64
N GLY A 592 5.76 -20.38 8.07
CA GLY A 592 6.41 -19.11 8.27
C GLY A 592 6.42 -18.68 9.74
N PHE A 593 5.26 -18.58 10.37
CA PHE A 593 5.15 -18.02 11.72
C PHE A 593 5.67 -18.92 12.83
N CYS A 594 5.44 -20.23 12.78
CA CYS A 594 6.00 -21.13 13.80
C CYS A 594 7.54 -21.18 13.72
N VAL A 595 8.13 -21.09 12.52
CA VAL A 595 9.59 -21.00 12.39
C VAL A 595 10.13 -19.65 12.80
N MET A 596 9.47 -18.54 12.45
CA MET A 596 9.84 -17.20 12.96
C MET A 596 9.72 -17.09 14.49
N ALA A 597 8.83 -17.87 15.10
CA ALA A 597 8.70 -17.99 16.55
C ALA A 597 9.72 -18.96 17.18
N GLU A 598 10.52 -19.65 16.35
CA GLU A 598 11.55 -20.63 16.75
C GLU A 598 10.98 -21.89 17.41
N ILE A 599 9.70 -22.23 17.16
CA ILE A 599 9.03 -23.40 17.76
C ILE A 599 9.68 -24.70 17.26
N GLY A 600 10.31 -25.45 18.16
CA GLY A 600 11.01 -26.69 17.82
C GLY A 600 12.31 -26.49 17.02
N LEU A 601 12.95 -25.31 17.12
CA LEU A 601 14.21 -25.03 16.43
C LEU A 601 15.32 -25.99 16.85
N LYS A 602 15.46 -26.21 18.15
CA LYS A 602 16.49 -27.11 18.70
C LYS A 602 16.21 -28.58 18.40
N GLU A 603 14.97 -28.97 18.29
CA GLU A 603 14.48 -30.30 17.95
C GLU A 603 14.54 -30.61 16.45
N GLY A 604 14.80 -29.57 15.62
CA GLY A 604 14.91 -29.68 14.18
C GLY A 604 13.57 -29.59 13.42
N ASN A 605 12.47 -29.26 14.10
CA ASN A 605 11.13 -29.11 13.46
C ASN A 605 11.15 -27.94 12.48
N CYS A 606 11.77 -26.81 12.83
CA CYS A 606 11.88 -25.65 11.95
C CYS A 606 12.57 -25.98 10.62
N LEU A 607 13.70 -26.69 10.66
CA LEU A 607 14.40 -27.09 9.44
C LEU A 607 13.55 -28.03 8.57
N LYS A 608 12.92 -29.04 9.17
CA LYS A 608 12.02 -29.96 8.44
C LYS A 608 10.83 -29.24 7.80
N ALA A 609 10.25 -28.25 8.50
CA ALA A 609 9.17 -27.44 7.96
C ALA A 609 9.63 -26.66 6.71
N MET A 610 10.82 -26.05 6.74
CA MET A 610 11.40 -25.33 5.59
C MET A 610 11.73 -26.29 4.43
N GLU A 611 12.28 -27.48 4.71
CA GLU A 611 12.49 -28.51 3.69
C GLU A 611 11.16 -28.97 3.05
N SER A 612 10.10 -29.05 3.84
CA SER A 612 8.76 -29.39 3.33
C SER A 612 8.16 -28.28 2.46
N VAL A 613 8.34 -27.01 2.84
CA VAL A 613 7.95 -25.86 2.00
C VAL A 613 8.68 -25.90 0.66
N GLU A 614 10.01 -26.11 0.68
CA GLU A 614 10.82 -26.22 -0.53
C GLU A 614 10.35 -27.41 -1.42
N LYS A 615 10.05 -28.53 -0.83
CA LYS A 615 9.64 -29.74 -1.57
C LYS A 615 8.24 -29.63 -2.19
N TYR A 616 7.27 -29.05 -1.48
CA TYR A 616 5.85 -29.14 -1.86
C TYR A 616 5.27 -27.82 -2.38
N LEU A 617 5.70 -26.66 -1.86
CA LEU A 617 5.11 -25.36 -2.17
C LEU A 617 5.94 -24.52 -3.15
N ASP A 618 7.19 -24.88 -3.38
CA ASP A 618 8.11 -24.07 -4.17
C ASP A 618 7.79 -24.12 -5.67
N THR A 619 7.93 -22.97 -6.31
CA THR A 619 7.82 -22.80 -7.77
C THR A 619 8.84 -21.80 -8.30
N LYS A 620 9.00 -21.73 -9.62
CA LYS A 620 9.94 -20.76 -10.23
C LYS A 620 9.57 -19.29 -10.01
N TYR A 621 8.31 -18.96 -9.66
CA TYR A 621 7.83 -17.60 -9.49
C TYR A 621 7.52 -17.23 -8.04
N GLY A 622 7.74 -18.14 -7.10
CA GLY A 622 7.49 -17.95 -5.68
C GLY A 622 6.90 -19.20 -5.04
N ILE A 623 6.50 -19.07 -3.79
CA ILE A 623 5.95 -20.16 -2.99
C ILE A 623 4.43 -20.05 -2.99
N VAL A 624 3.73 -21.12 -3.39
CA VAL A 624 2.27 -21.16 -3.39
C VAL A 624 1.72 -21.29 -1.96
N LEU A 625 0.51 -20.79 -1.73
CA LEU A 625 -0.10 -20.74 -0.42
C LEU A 625 -0.37 -22.13 0.17
N LEU A 626 -0.82 -23.07 -0.66
CA LEU A 626 -1.10 -24.46 -0.24
C LEU A 626 -0.90 -25.46 -1.38
N GLN A 627 -0.83 -26.75 -1.05
CA GLN A 627 -0.83 -27.87 -2.00
C GLN A 627 -1.41 -29.15 -1.37
N PRO A 628 -2.10 -30.01 -2.18
CA PRO A 628 -2.71 -29.73 -3.49
C PRO A 628 -3.83 -28.68 -3.40
N PRO A 629 -4.21 -28.01 -4.51
CA PRO A 629 -5.31 -27.08 -4.53
C PRO A 629 -6.66 -27.76 -4.32
N TYR A 630 -7.64 -27.01 -3.84
CA TYR A 630 -9.03 -27.47 -3.80
C TYR A 630 -9.65 -27.41 -5.20
N HIS A 631 -10.32 -28.50 -5.61
CA HIS A 631 -10.92 -28.63 -6.93
C HIS A 631 -12.44 -28.41 -6.92
N ARG A 632 -13.05 -28.28 -5.76
CA ARG A 632 -14.48 -28.02 -5.57
C ARG A 632 -14.70 -27.15 -4.33
N TYR A 633 -15.87 -26.53 -4.25
CA TYR A 633 -16.28 -25.80 -3.07
C TYR A 633 -16.57 -26.74 -1.89
N HIS A 634 -15.97 -26.40 -0.75
CA HIS A 634 -16.14 -27.08 0.53
C HIS A 634 -16.77 -26.09 1.52
N VAL A 635 -18.03 -26.31 1.88
CA VAL A 635 -18.76 -25.42 2.81
C VAL A 635 -18.03 -25.33 4.15
N GLU A 636 -17.45 -26.42 4.63
CA GLU A 636 -16.72 -26.54 5.89
C GLU A 636 -15.36 -25.79 5.90
N LEU A 637 -14.84 -25.39 4.75
CA LEU A 637 -13.60 -24.65 4.61
C LEU A 637 -13.83 -23.18 4.22
N GLY A 638 -14.98 -22.90 3.61
CA GLY A 638 -15.38 -21.57 3.20
C GLY A 638 -14.78 -21.09 1.88
N GLU A 639 -14.62 -19.79 1.78
CA GLU A 639 -14.31 -19.07 0.52
C GLU A 639 -13.03 -19.53 -0.15
N ILE A 640 -12.01 -19.97 0.60
CA ILE A 640 -10.74 -20.47 0.07
C ILE A 640 -10.92 -21.52 -1.02
N SER A 641 -11.92 -22.37 -0.87
CA SER A 641 -12.24 -23.47 -1.81
C SER A 641 -13.14 -23.03 -2.97
N SER A 642 -13.58 -21.78 -3.02
CA SER A 642 -14.37 -21.20 -4.11
C SER A 642 -13.51 -20.68 -5.27
N TYR A 643 -12.25 -20.39 -5.02
CA TYR A 643 -11.33 -19.91 -6.05
C TYR A 643 -10.86 -21.05 -6.96
N PRO A 644 -10.64 -20.77 -8.25
CA PRO A 644 -10.03 -21.77 -9.13
C PRO A 644 -8.64 -22.18 -8.64
N PRO A 645 -8.21 -23.44 -8.91
CA PRO A 645 -6.87 -23.89 -8.59
C PRO A 645 -5.77 -22.96 -9.12
N GLY A 646 -4.83 -22.58 -8.27
CA GLY A 646 -3.72 -21.69 -8.59
C GLY A 646 -4.05 -20.20 -8.48
N TYR A 647 -5.25 -19.83 -8.01
CA TYR A 647 -5.62 -18.41 -7.82
C TYR A 647 -5.87 -18.08 -6.37
N LYS A 648 -5.55 -16.81 -6.02
CA LYS A 648 -5.77 -16.25 -4.69
C LYS A 648 -5.29 -17.23 -3.61
N GLU A 649 -6.08 -17.45 -2.60
CA GLU A 649 -5.74 -18.34 -1.49
C GLU A 649 -5.79 -19.83 -1.85
N ASN A 650 -6.39 -20.22 -2.99
CA ASN A 650 -6.42 -21.61 -3.45
C ASN A 650 -5.19 -21.97 -4.31
N ALA A 651 -4.06 -22.16 -3.65
CA ALA A 651 -2.76 -22.50 -4.27
C ALA A 651 -2.16 -21.44 -5.22
N GLY A 652 -2.61 -20.18 -5.14
CA GLY A 652 -1.88 -19.06 -5.73
C GLY A 652 -0.57 -18.78 -5.00
N ILE A 653 0.34 -18.04 -5.62
CA ILE A 653 1.49 -17.44 -4.94
C ILE A 653 0.98 -16.15 -4.32
N PHE A 654 0.63 -16.19 -3.03
CA PHE A 654 0.24 -15.02 -2.30
C PHE A 654 1.52 -14.30 -1.83
N CYS A 655 1.85 -13.16 -2.48
CA CYS A 655 3.16 -12.54 -2.31
C CYS A 655 3.44 -12.08 -0.87
N HIS A 656 2.40 -11.81 -0.08
CA HIS A 656 2.49 -11.42 1.32
C HIS A 656 3.17 -12.48 2.22
N ASN A 657 2.93 -13.78 1.95
CA ASN A 657 3.47 -14.87 2.74
C ASN A 657 4.91 -15.26 2.36
N ASN A 658 5.34 -14.91 1.15
CA ASN A 658 6.66 -15.27 0.66
C ASN A 658 7.80 -14.70 1.52
N PRO A 659 7.79 -13.41 1.94
CA PRO A 659 8.78 -12.90 2.89
C PRO A 659 8.76 -13.60 4.25
N TRP A 660 7.62 -14.13 4.73
CA TRP A 660 7.61 -14.93 5.96
C TRP A 660 8.47 -16.17 5.84
N ILE A 661 8.43 -16.84 4.69
CA ILE A 661 9.30 -18.00 4.42
C ILE A 661 10.75 -17.57 4.27
N SER A 662 11.03 -16.46 3.57
CA SER A 662 12.40 -15.95 3.47
C SER A 662 12.99 -15.63 4.85
N ILE A 663 12.21 -14.99 5.74
CA ILE A 663 12.60 -14.75 7.13
C ILE A 663 12.81 -16.08 7.88
N ALA A 664 11.91 -17.04 7.73
CA ALA A 664 12.02 -18.36 8.34
C ALA A 664 13.30 -19.10 7.90
N GLU A 665 13.67 -18.99 6.62
CA GLU A 665 14.92 -19.52 6.10
C GLU A 665 16.15 -18.88 6.76
N THR A 666 16.09 -17.57 7.08
CA THR A 666 17.18 -16.90 7.82
C THR A 666 17.26 -17.39 9.28
N VAL A 667 16.13 -17.77 9.90
CA VAL A 667 16.11 -18.34 11.27
C VAL A 667 16.85 -19.68 11.29
N VAL A 668 16.64 -20.53 10.28
CA VAL A 668 17.35 -21.82 10.17
C VAL A 668 18.74 -21.70 9.51
N GLY A 669 19.20 -20.48 9.18
CA GLY A 669 20.56 -20.23 8.69
C GLY A 669 20.77 -20.52 7.19
N ARG A 670 19.71 -20.61 6.38
CA ARG A 670 19.77 -20.93 4.95
C ARG A 670 19.71 -19.66 4.10
N GLY A 671 20.79 -18.86 4.08
CA GLY A 671 20.87 -17.57 3.40
C GLY A 671 20.69 -17.65 1.89
N ASN A 672 21.26 -18.66 1.22
CA ASN A 672 21.05 -18.89 -0.21
C ASN A 672 19.57 -19.12 -0.53
N ARG A 673 18.86 -19.85 0.33
CA ARG A 673 17.45 -20.13 0.13
C ARG A 673 16.58 -18.90 0.43
N ALA A 674 16.86 -18.16 1.50
CA ALA A 674 16.19 -16.90 1.82
C ALA A 674 16.29 -15.93 0.65
N TRP A 675 17.48 -15.78 0.07
CA TRP A 675 17.73 -14.96 -1.12
C TRP A 675 16.93 -15.42 -2.34
N GLN A 676 16.88 -16.72 -2.58
CA GLN A 676 16.12 -17.30 -3.69
C GLN A 676 14.62 -17.00 -3.57
N VAL A 677 14.04 -17.12 -2.37
CA VAL A 677 12.63 -16.78 -2.12
C VAL A 677 12.39 -15.29 -2.33
N TYR A 678 13.27 -14.42 -1.82
CA TYR A 678 13.20 -12.98 -1.99
C TYR A 678 13.18 -12.58 -3.45
N THR A 679 14.13 -13.08 -4.26
CA THR A 679 14.30 -12.64 -5.66
C THR A 679 13.19 -13.12 -6.59
N ARG A 680 12.50 -14.21 -6.28
CA ARG A 680 11.44 -14.78 -7.13
C ARG A 680 10.19 -13.91 -7.22
N THR A 681 9.87 -13.15 -6.17
CA THR A 681 8.71 -12.25 -6.15
C THR A 681 9.10 -10.77 -6.26
N CYS A 682 10.39 -10.46 -6.14
CA CYS A 682 10.88 -9.08 -6.14
C CYS A 682 10.78 -8.44 -7.54
N PRO A 683 10.11 -7.29 -7.67
CA PRO A 683 9.79 -6.67 -8.97
C PRO A 683 11.01 -6.48 -9.88
N ALA A 684 12.12 -5.94 -9.37
CA ALA A 684 13.32 -5.71 -10.18
C ALA A 684 13.93 -6.99 -10.77
N TYR A 685 13.66 -8.17 -10.20
CA TYR A 685 14.16 -9.45 -10.69
C TYR A 685 13.22 -10.13 -11.70
N ILE A 686 11.98 -9.64 -11.80
CA ILE A 686 10.98 -10.19 -12.73
C ILE A 686 10.64 -9.24 -13.89
N GLU A 687 11.34 -8.12 -14.02
CA GLU A 687 11.16 -7.14 -15.09
C GLU A 687 11.29 -7.79 -16.50
N ASP A 688 12.20 -8.76 -16.65
CA ASP A 688 12.45 -9.43 -17.95
C ASP A 688 11.27 -10.27 -18.46
N ILE A 689 10.32 -10.59 -17.57
CA ILE A 689 9.12 -11.38 -17.88
C ILE A 689 7.83 -10.56 -17.75
N SER A 690 7.88 -9.24 -17.97
CA SER A 690 6.74 -8.34 -17.81
C SER A 690 5.51 -8.73 -18.63
N GLU A 691 5.67 -9.40 -19.78
CA GLU A 691 4.54 -9.93 -20.56
C GLU A 691 3.82 -11.09 -19.89
N ILE A 692 4.50 -11.84 -19.01
CA ILE A 692 3.92 -12.93 -18.21
C ILE A 692 3.39 -12.37 -16.91
N HIS A 693 4.22 -11.59 -16.21
CA HIS A 693 3.89 -11.01 -14.90
C HIS A 693 2.78 -9.97 -14.97
N ARG A 694 2.76 -9.14 -16.00
CA ARG A 694 1.76 -8.15 -16.42
C ARG A 694 1.61 -6.92 -15.54
N THR A 695 1.78 -7.02 -14.23
CA THR A 695 1.75 -5.85 -13.33
C THR A 695 3.09 -5.09 -13.35
N GLU A 696 3.13 -3.96 -12.68
CA GLU A 696 4.28 -3.05 -12.65
C GLU A 696 5.55 -3.76 -12.17
N PRO A 697 6.69 -3.59 -12.89
CA PRO A 697 7.95 -4.20 -12.50
C PRO A 697 8.73 -3.42 -11.43
N TYR A 698 8.14 -2.37 -10.84
CA TYR A 698 8.76 -1.55 -9.80
C TYR A 698 8.09 -1.67 -8.43
N VAL A 699 6.93 -2.34 -8.34
CA VAL A 699 6.21 -2.57 -7.08
C VAL A 699 5.67 -3.99 -6.97
N TYR A 700 5.45 -4.45 -5.75
CA TYR A 700 4.88 -5.76 -5.49
C TYR A 700 3.40 -5.83 -5.82
N SER A 701 3.00 -7.01 -6.26
CA SER A 701 1.60 -7.41 -6.39
C SER A 701 1.14 -8.21 -5.17
N GLN A 702 -0.18 -8.32 -4.98
CA GLN A 702 -0.76 -9.14 -3.92
C GLN A 702 -0.55 -10.63 -4.21
N MET A 703 -0.79 -11.05 -5.46
CA MET A 703 -0.70 -12.45 -5.86
C MET A 703 -0.11 -12.63 -7.26
N ILE A 704 0.46 -13.80 -7.46
CA ILE A 704 0.88 -14.32 -8.76
C ILE A 704 0.16 -15.67 -8.94
N ALA A 705 -0.37 -15.92 -10.15
CA ALA A 705 -1.02 -17.19 -10.47
C ALA A 705 -0.04 -18.36 -10.25
N GLY A 706 -0.47 -19.35 -9.46
CA GLY A 706 0.30 -20.51 -9.09
C GLY A 706 0.44 -21.56 -10.21
N LYS A 707 1.20 -22.62 -9.93
CA LYS A 707 1.52 -23.69 -10.92
C LYS A 707 0.30 -24.45 -11.44
N ASP A 708 -0.80 -24.43 -10.70
CA ASP A 708 -2.05 -25.10 -11.06
C ASP A 708 -2.98 -24.22 -11.90
N ALA A 709 -2.65 -22.95 -12.09
CA ALA A 709 -3.39 -22.02 -12.93
C ALA A 709 -2.92 -22.08 -14.39
N PRO A 710 -3.84 -21.91 -15.37
CA PRO A 710 -3.48 -21.90 -16.80
C PRO A 710 -2.49 -20.80 -17.18
N ASN A 711 -2.53 -19.66 -16.49
CA ASN A 711 -1.67 -18.50 -16.72
C ASN A 711 -0.62 -18.36 -15.61
N PHE A 712 0.02 -19.46 -15.24
CA PHE A 712 1.09 -19.51 -14.25
C PHE A 712 2.11 -18.36 -14.42
N GLY A 713 2.29 -17.55 -13.38
CA GLY A 713 3.18 -16.41 -13.38
C GLY A 713 2.52 -15.05 -13.59
N GLU A 714 1.23 -15.02 -13.97
CA GLU A 714 0.48 -13.76 -14.11
C GLU A 714 0.14 -13.17 -12.75
N ALA A 715 0.58 -11.94 -12.49
CA ALA A 715 0.29 -11.22 -11.25
C ALA A 715 -0.99 -10.39 -11.31
N LYS A 716 -1.56 -10.11 -10.15
CA LYS A 716 -2.77 -9.32 -9.94
C LYS A 716 -2.64 -8.42 -8.71
N ASN A 717 -3.40 -7.32 -8.72
CA ASN A 717 -3.57 -6.42 -7.58
C ASN A 717 -2.23 -5.85 -7.08
N SER A 718 -1.63 -4.97 -7.85
CA SER A 718 -0.39 -4.28 -7.50
C SER A 718 -0.59 -3.19 -6.44
N TRP A 719 0.47 -2.74 -5.82
CA TRP A 719 0.62 -1.64 -4.89
C TRP A 719 0.13 -1.89 -3.47
N LEU A 720 -1.18 -1.95 -3.24
CA LEU A 720 -1.77 -1.98 -1.90
C LEU A 720 -1.77 -3.39 -1.32
N THR A 721 -0.65 -3.82 -0.85
CA THR A 721 -0.43 -5.17 -0.28
C THR A 721 0.57 -5.11 0.87
N GLY A 722 0.34 -5.89 1.91
CA GLY A 722 1.30 -6.07 3.01
C GLY A 722 2.63 -6.69 2.58
N THR A 723 2.71 -7.19 1.34
CA THR A 723 3.96 -7.66 0.74
C THR A 723 5.05 -6.60 0.80
N ALA A 724 4.72 -5.32 0.55
CA ALA A 724 5.69 -4.22 0.57
C ALA A 724 6.41 -4.11 1.92
N ALA A 725 5.65 -4.01 3.01
CA ALA A 725 6.20 -3.89 4.37
C ALA A 725 7.00 -5.13 4.77
N TRP A 726 6.44 -6.32 4.56
CA TRP A 726 7.10 -7.57 4.92
C TRP A 726 8.36 -7.84 4.10
N THR A 727 8.39 -7.46 2.82
CA THR A 727 9.58 -7.65 2.00
C THR A 727 10.68 -6.65 2.35
N PHE A 728 10.32 -5.41 2.68
CA PHE A 728 11.30 -4.45 3.20
C PHE A 728 11.87 -4.90 4.55
N LEU A 729 11.01 -5.38 5.47
CA LEU A 729 11.42 -5.97 6.74
C LEU A 729 12.37 -7.16 6.51
N ASN A 730 12.00 -8.08 5.62
CA ASN A 730 12.84 -9.23 5.27
C ASN A 730 14.20 -8.82 4.73
N ALA A 731 14.25 -7.93 3.73
CA ALA A 731 15.49 -7.50 3.11
C ALA A 731 16.40 -6.76 4.11
N SER A 732 15.85 -5.76 4.83
CA SER A 732 16.63 -4.89 5.71
C SER A 732 17.00 -5.55 7.04
N GLN A 733 16.05 -6.25 7.70
CA GLN A 733 16.23 -6.73 9.06
C GLN A 733 16.64 -8.21 9.18
N TYR A 734 16.43 -9.00 8.12
CA TYR A 734 16.73 -10.43 8.16
C TYR A 734 17.80 -10.88 7.17
N ILE A 735 17.72 -10.48 5.89
CA ILE A 735 18.77 -10.78 4.91
C ILE A 735 20.00 -9.92 5.23
N LEU A 736 19.86 -8.59 5.21
CA LEU A 736 20.96 -7.67 5.58
C LEU A 736 21.19 -7.64 7.11
N GLY A 737 20.22 -8.08 7.89
CA GLY A 737 20.35 -8.30 9.33
C GLY A 737 20.45 -7.02 10.17
N ILE A 738 20.09 -5.84 9.66
CA ILE A 738 20.15 -4.57 10.38
C ILE A 738 18.82 -4.32 11.05
N ARG A 739 18.71 -4.71 12.32
CA ARG A 739 17.44 -4.84 13.04
C ARG A 739 17.36 -3.98 14.29
N PRO A 740 16.38 -3.07 14.43
CA PRO A 740 16.12 -2.37 15.70
C PRO A 740 15.73 -3.34 16.80
N ASP A 741 16.23 -3.07 18.02
CA ASP A 741 15.84 -3.78 19.22
C ASP A 741 15.62 -2.80 20.39
N TYR A 742 15.09 -3.29 21.49
CA TYR A 742 14.76 -2.48 22.67
C TYR A 742 15.98 -1.71 23.19
N ASP A 743 17.15 -2.34 23.24
CA ASP A 743 18.36 -1.79 23.80
C ASP A 743 19.37 -1.25 22.76
N GLY A 744 19.09 -1.42 21.46
CA GLY A 744 20.04 -1.00 20.43
C GLY A 744 19.72 -1.47 19.03
N LEU A 745 20.77 -1.54 18.20
CA LEU A 745 20.72 -2.00 16.84
C LEU A 745 21.45 -3.34 16.72
N ILE A 746 20.76 -4.38 16.29
CA ILE A 746 21.37 -5.70 15.99
C ILE A 746 21.89 -5.69 14.56
N VAL A 747 23.09 -6.25 14.34
CA VAL A 747 23.61 -6.56 13.01
C VAL A 747 23.91 -8.05 12.93
N ASP A 748 23.02 -8.81 12.27
CA ASP A 748 23.05 -10.28 12.17
C ASP A 748 22.70 -10.71 10.73
N PRO A 749 23.60 -10.51 9.76
CA PRO A 749 23.34 -10.82 8.37
C PRO A 749 23.09 -12.31 8.11
N CYS A 750 22.15 -12.62 7.22
CA CYS A 750 21.97 -13.94 6.63
C CYS A 750 21.88 -13.78 5.11
N ILE A 751 23.05 -13.71 4.47
CA ILE A 751 23.21 -13.37 3.05
C ILE A 751 23.58 -14.61 2.21
N PRO A 752 23.35 -14.58 0.90
CA PRO A 752 23.78 -15.68 0.05
C PRO A 752 25.31 -15.80 0.01
N SER A 753 25.82 -17.02 -0.08
CA SER A 753 27.25 -17.32 -0.02
C SER A 753 28.10 -16.67 -1.12
N PHE A 754 27.48 -16.22 -2.24
CA PHE A 754 28.19 -15.49 -3.29
C PHE A 754 28.43 -14.02 -2.96
N MET A 755 27.79 -13.48 -1.93
CA MET A 755 27.90 -12.07 -1.54
C MET A 755 29.10 -11.86 -0.60
N ASP A 756 30.07 -11.04 -1.05
CA ASP A 756 31.30 -10.74 -0.29
C ASP A 756 31.05 -9.84 0.93
N GLY A 757 29.90 -9.15 0.95
CA GLY A 757 29.52 -8.18 1.98
C GLY A 757 28.76 -6.99 1.39
N PHE A 758 28.54 -5.99 2.20
CA PHE A 758 27.85 -4.75 1.82
C PHE A 758 28.19 -3.62 2.80
N THR A 759 27.86 -2.38 2.40
CA THR A 759 27.82 -1.24 3.34
C THR A 759 26.41 -0.72 3.48
N ALA A 760 26.08 -0.17 4.64
CA ALA A 760 24.80 0.45 4.89
C ALA A 760 24.94 1.72 5.73
N LYS A 761 24.04 2.68 5.50
CA LYS A 761 23.82 3.83 6.36
C LYS A 761 22.45 3.68 6.99
N ARG A 762 22.35 3.86 8.31
CA ARG A 762 21.10 3.76 9.07
C ARG A 762 21.00 4.88 10.08
N ASP A 763 20.00 5.74 9.95
CA ASP A 763 19.66 6.70 11.00
C ASP A 763 18.76 6.00 12.02
N PHE A 764 19.21 5.93 13.27
CA PHE A 764 18.50 5.23 14.35
C PHE A 764 18.63 5.99 15.66
N ARG A 765 17.50 6.35 16.27
CA ARG A 765 17.40 7.07 17.55
C ARG A 765 18.32 8.29 17.64
N GLY A 766 18.42 9.08 16.57
CA GLY A 766 19.19 10.34 16.52
C GLY A 766 20.69 10.19 16.25
N THR A 767 21.15 8.99 15.93
CA THR A 767 22.53 8.64 15.56
C THR A 767 22.55 8.05 14.15
N THR A 768 23.54 8.43 13.34
CA THR A 768 23.79 7.82 12.03
C THR A 768 24.80 6.69 12.18
N TYR A 769 24.43 5.49 11.83
CA TYR A 769 25.29 4.30 11.82
C TYR A 769 25.82 4.05 10.41
N HIS A 770 27.15 3.98 10.27
CA HIS A 770 27.85 3.55 9.08
C HIS A 770 28.31 2.11 9.28
N ILE A 771 27.66 1.18 8.61
CA ILE A 771 27.82 -0.26 8.84
C ILE A 771 28.57 -0.85 7.65
N GLU A 772 29.66 -1.57 7.89
CA GLU A 772 30.41 -2.35 6.92
C GLU A 772 30.36 -3.82 7.32
N VAL A 773 29.84 -4.66 6.42
CA VAL A 773 29.79 -6.11 6.58
C VAL A 773 30.72 -6.75 5.57
N GLU A 774 31.62 -7.60 6.04
CA GLU A 774 32.52 -8.41 5.21
C GLU A 774 32.23 -9.91 5.42
N ASN A 775 32.20 -10.66 4.33
CA ASN A 775 31.97 -12.12 4.34
C ASN A 775 33.14 -12.86 3.67
N PRO A 776 34.35 -12.88 4.29
CA PRO A 776 35.53 -13.45 3.68
C PRO A 776 35.45 -14.97 3.50
N ASP A 777 34.71 -15.66 4.35
CA ASP A 777 34.59 -17.13 4.34
C ASP A 777 33.35 -17.61 3.54
N HIS A 778 32.61 -16.67 2.91
CA HIS A 778 31.42 -16.95 2.13
C HIS A 778 30.37 -17.79 2.89
N VAL A 779 30.22 -17.54 4.20
CA VAL A 779 29.19 -18.18 5.01
C VAL A 779 27.81 -17.58 4.73
N GLU A 780 26.78 -18.36 4.95
CA GLU A 780 25.40 -17.86 4.79
C GLU A 780 24.91 -17.12 6.03
N LYS A 781 25.39 -17.47 7.22
CA LYS A 781 25.03 -16.85 8.49
C LYS A 781 26.17 -17.01 9.50
N GLY A 782 26.19 -16.12 10.48
CA GLY A 782 27.15 -16.10 11.57
C GLY A 782 27.92 -14.80 11.60
N VAL A 783 28.25 -14.34 12.82
CA VAL A 783 29.04 -13.15 13.09
C VAL A 783 30.25 -13.56 13.91
N ALA A 784 31.44 -13.49 13.32
CA ALA A 784 32.69 -13.82 13.98
C ALA A 784 33.19 -12.68 14.89
N SER A 785 33.00 -11.43 14.45
CA SER A 785 33.40 -10.26 15.26
C SER A 785 32.63 -8.99 14.87
N VAL A 786 32.46 -8.12 15.88
CA VAL A 786 31.90 -6.77 15.70
C VAL A 786 32.82 -5.76 16.36
N THR A 787 33.11 -4.67 15.63
CA THR A 787 33.78 -3.50 16.19
C THR A 787 32.95 -2.26 16.04
N VAL A 788 32.91 -1.42 17.06
CA VAL A 788 32.22 -0.13 17.09
C VAL A 788 33.25 0.97 17.33
N ASP A 789 33.41 1.88 16.37
CA ASP A 789 34.46 2.92 16.40
C ASP A 789 35.86 2.34 16.67
N GLY A 790 36.14 1.19 16.06
CA GLY A 790 37.43 0.47 16.22
C GLY A 790 37.58 -0.36 17.50
N ASN A 791 36.60 -0.36 18.39
CA ASN A 791 36.61 -1.16 19.62
C ASN A 791 35.77 -2.42 19.46
N ALA A 792 36.34 -3.57 19.78
CA ALA A 792 35.59 -4.83 19.75
C ALA A 792 34.49 -4.85 20.81
N ILE A 793 33.32 -5.39 20.44
CA ILE A 793 32.22 -5.63 21.37
C ILE A 793 31.90 -7.13 21.43
N GLU A 794 31.30 -7.58 22.52
CA GLU A 794 30.80 -8.93 22.65
C GLU A 794 29.40 -9.02 22.05
N GLY A 795 29.14 -10.02 21.19
CA GLY A 795 27.88 -10.20 20.49
C GLY A 795 27.72 -9.26 19.31
N ASN A 796 26.48 -9.06 18.88
CA ASN A 796 26.10 -8.30 17.69
C ASN A 796 25.02 -7.22 17.95
N LEU A 797 24.70 -6.96 19.22
CA LEU A 797 23.87 -5.84 19.67
C LEU A 797 24.75 -4.61 19.90
N ILE A 798 24.49 -3.55 19.18
CA ILE A 798 25.18 -2.26 19.30
C ILE A 798 24.33 -1.35 20.19
N PRO A 799 24.75 -1.08 21.44
CA PRO A 799 23.97 -0.23 22.33
C PRO A 799 23.83 1.20 21.83
N VAL A 800 22.68 1.84 22.11
CA VAL A 800 22.49 3.25 21.80
C VAL A 800 23.35 4.13 22.68
N ASP A 801 24.13 5.00 22.07
CA ASP A 801 24.89 6.08 22.74
C ASP A 801 24.35 7.44 22.30
N ALA A 802 23.46 8.02 23.10
CA ALA A 802 22.83 9.30 22.80
C ALA A 802 23.79 10.49 22.67
N ALA A 803 25.05 10.34 23.15
CA ALA A 803 26.07 11.37 23.01
C ALA A 803 26.72 11.40 21.62
N LYS A 804 26.60 10.31 20.84
CA LYS A 804 27.20 10.17 19.52
C LYS A 804 26.22 10.54 18.44
N LYS A 805 26.71 11.28 17.44
CA LYS A 805 25.93 11.63 16.24
C LYS A 805 26.22 10.67 15.08
N GLU A 806 27.40 10.11 15.05
CA GLU A 806 27.86 9.14 14.07
C GLU A 806 28.55 7.98 14.76
N VAL A 807 28.36 6.77 14.27
CA VAL A 807 28.96 5.53 14.77
C VAL A 807 29.37 4.68 13.57
N HIS A 808 30.61 4.19 13.61
CA HIS A 808 31.15 3.28 12.59
C HIS A 808 31.15 1.84 13.11
N VAL A 809 30.48 0.97 12.40
CA VAL A 809 30.33 -0.44 12.76
C VAL A 809 30.96 -1.29 11.68
N LYS A 810 31.85 -2.21 12.09
CA LYS A 810 32.39 -3.23 11.18
C LYS A 810 32.05 -4.61 11.71
N VAL A 811 31.48 -5.43 10.83
CA VAL A 811 31.05 -6.80 11.12
C VAL A 811 31.78 -7.75 10.19
N ILE A 812 32.40 -8.77 10.74
CA ILE A 812 33.00 -9.87 10.00
C ILE A 812 32.12 -11.10 10.19
N MET A 813 31.62 -11.65 9.09
CA MET A 813 30.87 -12.91 9.09
C MET A 813 31.84 -14.08 9.19
N GLY A 814 31.43 -15.18 9.91
CA GLY A 814 32.23 -16.40 10.05
C GLY A 814 31.60 -17.41 11.00
#